data_7f14fe3b5945153b39463c99ea089822
#
_entry.id   7f14fe3b5945153b39463c99ea089822
#
_cell.length_a   1.000
_cell.length_b   1.000
_cell.length_c   1.000
_cell.angle_alpha   90.00
_cell.angle_beta   90.00
_cell.angle_gamma   90.00
#
_symmetry.space_group_name_H-M   'P 1'
#
loop_
_entity.id
_entity.type
_entity.pdbx_description
1 polymer ?
#
loop_
_entity_poly.entity_id
_entity_poly.type
_entity_poly.pdbx_seq_one_letter_code
_entity_poly.pdbx_strand_id
1 'polypeptide(L)'
;MKAAAVIEQYKNGRRDFRGESLRGGNFRSADLAGADFSGCDIRGANFSRANLTGVKFAGAKAGLPKRWVVILLGLALVLILFSSYFSAMAGHLVGLIFGSSSTQNQVAGWSTLIFIILFCLISWRKNILAGAVAVTVAGSVAVAVAGAVAGTLSAFIFLFLFPLLSGGDAAEFARLAGSLRGDGAVVNALVQITVSVALYLAGAIAVIVAVAVAVTVAVTVAGAGALAVAVAISVALAVAVTVSVAGTGTVTAAVAISVAVALFYCWLGWLTLKQESRDPWLRKIVIAFAAIGGTSFFQANLTAIDFTGATLKSTNFNQAILNKTIFKQAIKLELARPDNTLLANPRVREFLIDSRTGSGKDFAQADLRGAYLEGANLQTANLRLADISEASLQYANLAGANLTEVNAVNADLRHATLTGACVENWNIDATTQLDEVDCQYIYLLNGQKERRPSSGEFQPGEFTKLFAEMFDTVDLIFRNGVDWKAFIAALKEVQVQNEDTPLQIQSIANKGDGVIVVKVHVPSDTDKEKIHQEFNQNYQLQLAAIEAQYKAQLTAKETEIAIYRQQSVDMMEITKTLANRPIHVEAKAMSNSNDSSPNITIRDINNSAVNFGEIIGDVTNTINQIAADASPENAQLKALLQELTQAIEIDSHLDEEEKAEAANQVKKIAQASQNPDDAGLQKKAQRAVNFLETIAKALEPASKLAQACQTALPIILKTLGF
;
A
#
# COMPACT_ATOMS: atom_id res chain seq x y z
N MET A 1 -47.52 3.99 3.77
CA MET A 1 -47.54 5.05 4.82
C MET A 1 -46.81 6.28 4.31
N LYS A 2 -47.11 7.51 4.78
CA LYS A 2 -46.38 8.73 4.42
C LYS A 2 -45.09 8.81 5.24
N ALA A 3 -43.98 9.30 4.68
CA ALA A 3 -42.67 9.38 5.36
C ALA A 3 -42.76 10.17 6.69
N ALA A 4 -43.49 11.29 6.72
CA ALA A 4 -43.64 12.07 7.94
C ALA A 4 -44.30 11.26 9.08
N ALA A 5 -45.31 10.45 8.78
CA ALA A 5 -45.95 9.59 9.78
C ALA A 5 -45.03 8.46 10.29
N VAL A 6 -44.15 7.93 9.43
CA VAL A 6 -43.12 6.94 9.84
C VAL A 6 -42.14 7.58 10.80
N ILE A 7 -41.60 8.78 10.46
CA ILE A 7 -40.66 9.51 11.29
C ILE A 7 -41.27 9.87 12.64
N GLU A 8 -42.53 10.30 12.67
CA GLU A 8 -43.26 10.61 13.89
C GLU A 8 -43.44 9.36 14.78
N GLN A 9 -43.90 8.24 14.18
CA GLN A 9 -44.08 6.98 14.92
C GLN A 9 -42.74 6.43 15.42
N TYR A 10 -41.67 6.59 14.64
CA TYR A 10 -40.32 6.22 15.06
C TYR A 10 -39.88 7.03 16.30
N LYS A 11 -40.11 8.37 16.30
CA LYS A 11 -39.88 9.23 17.46
C LYS A 11 -40.68 8.81 18.69
N ASN A 12 -41.89 8.29 18.46
CA ASN A 12 -42.75 7.76 19.52
C ASN A 12 -42.40 6.33 19.93
N GLY A 13 -41.23 5.80 19.51
CA GLY A 13 -40.70 4.51 19.95
C GLY A 13 -41.03 3.31 19.05
N ARG A 14 -41.87 3.46 18.02
CA ARG A 14 -42.12 2.35 17.06
C ARG A 14 -40.88 2.06 16.25
N ARG A 15 -40.49 0.76 16.18
CA ARG A 15 -39.35 0.28 15.38
C ARG A 15 -39.79 -0.71 14.29
N ASP A 16 -40.94 -1.35 14.45
CA ASP A 16 -41.48 -2.34 13.52
C ASP A 16 -42.37 -1.67 12.47
N PHE A 17 -41.87 -1.63 11.22
CA PHE A 17 -42.56 -1.11 10.02
C PHE A 17 -42.63 -2.16 8.91
N ARG A 18 -42.50 -3.45 9.24
CA ARG A 18 -42.44 -4.55 8.26
C ARG A 18 -43.65 -4.53 7.32
N GLY A 19 -43.36 -4.81 6.02
CA GLY A 19 -44.40 -4.92 4.97
C GLY A 19 -45.03 -3.61 4.54
N GLU A 20 -44.70 -2.48 5.16
CA GLU A 20 -45.30 -1.18 4.84
C GLU A 20 -44.95 -0.70 3.42
N SER A 21 -45.85 0.05 2.78
CA SER A 21 -45.54 0.71 1.52
C SER A 21 -45.02 2.12 1.76
N LEU A 22 -43.71 2.32 1.50
CA LEU A 22 -42.99 3.58 1.68
C LEU A 22 -42.57 4.20 0.34
N ARG A 23 -43.31 3.86 -0.76
CA ARG A 23 -43.01 4.31 -2.12
C ARG A 23 -42.92 5.83 -2.22
N GLY A 24 -41.79 6.31 -2.75
CA GLY A 24 -41.55 7.74 -2.96
C GLY A 24 -41.47 8.56 -1.69
N GLY A 25 -41.37 7.91 -0.52
CA GLY A 25 -41.20 8.57 0.77
C GLY A 25 -39.92 9.38 0.84
N ASN A 26 -39.99 10.58 1.42
CA ASN A 26 -38.77 11.39 1.64
C ASN A 26 -38.31 11.26 3.10
N PHE A 27 -37.24 10.49 3.28
CA PHE A 27 -36.56 10.24 4.55
C PHE A 27 -35.15 10.90 4.60
N ARG A 28 -34.95 11.92 3.77
CA ARG A 28 -33.67 12.62 3.69
C ARG A 28 -33.26 13.14 5.07
N SER A 29 -32.00 12.82 5.46
CA SER A 29 -31.40 13.20 6.75
C SER A 29 -32.20 12.74 7.99
N ALA A 30 -33.11 11.76 7.84
CA ALA A 30 -33.84 11.19 8.97
C ALA A 30 -32.91 10.24 9.76
N ASP A 31 -33.09 10.21 11.08
CA ASP A 31 -32.53 9.17 11.93
C ASP A 31 -33.59 8.09 12.14
N LEU A 32 -33.27 6.87 11.66
CA LEU A 32 -34.15 5.70 11.70
C LEU A 32 -33.39 4.46 12.19
N ALA A 33 -32.27 4.65 12.94
CA ALA A 33 -31.42 3.58 13.39
C ALA A 33 -32.18 2.45 14.11
N GLY A 34 -31.85 1.19 13.79
CA GLY A 34 -32.47 0.01 14.38
C GLY A 34 -33.92 -0.24 13.99
N ALA A 35 -34.51 0.49 13.04
CA ALA A 35 -35.85 0.21 12.55
C ALA A 35 -35.92 -1.07 11.70
N ASP A 36 -37.04 -1.75 11.69
CA ASP A 36 -37.32 -2.92 10.85
C ASP A 36 -38.25 -2.56 9.69
N PHE A 37 -37.67 -2.46 8.49
CA PHE A 37 -38.40 -2.25 7.22
C PHE A 37 -38.37 -3.53 6.35
N SER A 38 -38.25 -4.70 6.95
CA SER A 38 -38.23 -5.96 6.20
C SER A 38 -39.49 -6.14 5.39
N GLY A 39 -39.37 -6.56 4.12
CA GLY A 39 -40.44 -6.76 3.18
C GLY A 39 -41.12 -5.47 2.70
N CYS A 40 -40.67 -4.29 3.11
CA CYS A 40 -41.25 -3.01 2.69
C CYS A 40 -41.04 -2.74 1.20
N ASP A 41 -42.03 -2.00 0.63
CA ASP A 41 -41.87 -1.43 -0.71
C ASP A 41 -41.34 0.00 -0.61
N ILE A 42 -39.99 0.13 -0.84
CA ILE A 42 -39.29 1.41 -0.74
C ILE A 42 -38.95 2.01 -2.10
N ARG A 43 -39.61 1.57 -3.19
CA ARG A 43 -39.33 2.06 -4.54
C ARG A 43 -39.50 3.58 -4.64
N GLY A 44 -38.43 4.27 -5.09
CA GLY A 44 -38.36 5.71 -5.20
C GLY A 44 -38.31 6.45 -3.87
N ALA A 45 -38.12 5.77 -2.75
CA ALA A 45 -37.89 6.42 -1.46
C ALA A 45 -36.51 7.08 -1.42
N ASN A 46 -36.44 8.24 -0.79
CA ASN A 46 -35.18 9.00 -0.63
C ASN A 46 -34.68 8.94 0.82
N PHE A 47 -33.65 8.14 1.04
CA PHE A 47 -32.92 8.03 2.31
C PHE A 47 -31.56 8.75 2.26
N SER A 48 -31.39 9.70 1.34
CA SER A 48 -30.10 10.41 1.22
C SER A 48 -29.72 11.08 2.54
N ARG A 49 -28.47 10.88 2.97
CA ARG A 49 -27.92 11.40 4.23
C ARG A 49 -28.65 10.95 5.50
N ALA A 50 -29.47 9.91 5.43
CA ALA A 50 -30.15 9.36 6.60
C ALA A 50 -29.19 8.50 7.44
N ASN A 51 -29.40 8.48 8.74
CA ASN A 51 -28.79 7.50 9.63
C ASN A 51 -29.70 6.26 9.68
N LEU A 52 -29.20 5.16 9.14
CA LEU A 52 -29.91 3.88 9.04
C LEU A 52 -29.15 2.77 9.76
N THR A 53 -28.24 3.10 10.68
CA THR A 53 -27.42 2.12 11.39
C THR A 53 -28.26 1.00 11.98
N GLY A 54 -27.92 -0.26 11.68
CA GLY A 54 -28.61 -1.45 12.21
C GLY A 54 -30.04 -1.65 11.70
N VAL A 55 -30.47 -0.94 10.65
CA VAL A 55 -31.79 -1.10 10.04
C VAL A 55 -31.91 -2.43 9.31
N LYS A 56 -33.09 -3.05 9.33
CA LYS A 56 -33.40 -4.26 8.56
C LYS A 56 -34.24 -3.92 7.33
N PHE A 57 -33.71 -4.26 6.16
CA PHE A 57 -34.40 -4.21 4.86
C PHE A 57 -34.51 -5.60 4.22
N ALA A 58 -34.48 -6.68 5.01
CA ALA A 58 -34.53 -8.04 4.48
C ALA A 58 -35.78 -8.21 3.61
N GLY A 59 -35.60 -8.71 2.37
CA GLY A 59 -36.68 -8.90 1.40
C GLY A 59 -37.37 -7.61 0.90
N ALA A 60 -36.84 -6.42 1.22
CA ALA A 60 -37.42 -5.15 0.77
C ALA A 60 -37.33 -4.97 -0.76
N LYS A 61 -38.25 -4.23 -1.33
CA LYS A 61 -38.34 -3.92 -2.76
C LYS A 61 -37.92 -2.48 -3.03
N ALA A 62 -36.65 -2.27 -3.42
CA ALA A 62 -36.12 -0.98 -3.85
C ALA A 62 -36.19 -0.81 -5.38
N GLY A 63 -35.84 0.37 -5.86
CA GLY A 63 -35.75 0.72 -7.28
C GLY A 63 -36.75 1.76 -7.76
N LEU A 64 -37.11 1.70 -9.04
CA LEU A 64 -37.95 2.69 -9.70
C LEU A 64 -39.46 2.51 -9.39
N PRO A 65 -40.19 3.56 -9.00
CA PRO A 65 -41.66 3.56 -9.00
C PRO A 65 -42.18 3.69 -10.44
N LYS A 66 -43.41 3.21 -10.69
CA LYS A 66 -44.03 3.15 -12.04
C LYS A 66 -43.95 4.49 -12.80
N ARG A 67 -44.15 5.63 -12.14
CA ARG A 67 -44.06 6.96 -12.76
C ARG A 67 -42.70 7.26 -13.40
N TRP A 68 -41.62 6.95 -12.72
CA TRP A 68 -40.28 7.16 -13.23
C TRP A 68 -39.92 6.20 -14.36
N VAL A 69 -40.47 5.00 -14.31
CA VAL A 69 -40.38 4.05 -15.43
C VAL A 69 -40.97 4.66 -16.71
N VAL A 70 -42.13 5.26 -16.64
CA VAL A 70 -42.79 5.90 -17.82
C VAL A 70 -41.94 7.09 -18.31
N ILE A 71 -41.44 7.93 -17.39
CA ILE A 71 -40.60 9.08 -17.74
C ILE A 71 -39.30 8.62 -18.44
N LEU A 72 -38.61 7.61 -17.87
CA LEU A 72 -37.34 7.10 -18.45
C LEU A 72 -37.61 6.39 -19.79
N LEU A 73 -38.74 5.68 -19.95
CA LEU A 73 -39.12 5.11 -21.23
C LEU A 73 -39.39 6.20 -22.27
N GLY A 74 -40.08 7.28 -21.90
CA GLY A 74 -40.29 8.43 -22.78
C GLY A 74 -39.01 9.08 -23.23
N LEU A 75 -38.06 9.27 -22.29
CA LEU A 75 -36.72 9.79 -22.58
C LEU A 75 -35.89 8.84 -23.46
N ALA A 76 -35.95 7.54 -23.20
CA ALA A 76 -35.33 6.54 -24.05
C ALA A 76 -35.91 6.58 -25.48
N LEU A 77 -37.23 6.77 -25.64
CA LEU A 77 -37.84 6.91 -26.94
C LEU A 77 -37.33 8.15 -27.69
N VAL A 78 -37.17 9.29 -27.01
CA VAL A 78 -36.57 10.51 -27.61
C VAL A 78 -35.15 10.24 -28.07
N LEU A 79 -34.35 9.56 -27.23
CA LEU A 79 -32.96 9.17 -27.59
C LEU A 79 -32.93 8.20 -28.79
N ILE A 80 -33.88 7.27 -28.86
CA ILE A 80 -34.07 6.36 -30.02
C ILE A 80 -34.41 7.15 -31.29
N LEU A 81 -35.27 8.16 -31.21
CA LEU A 81 -35.58 9.02 -32.34
C LEU A 81 -34.36 9.76 -32.86
N PHE A 82 -33.56 10.37 -31.96
CA PHE A 82 -32.29 10.99 -32.34
C PHE A 82 -31.33 9.99 -33.00
N SER A 83 -31.20 8.83 -32.42
CA SER A 83 -30.40 7.74 -32.93
C SER A 83 -30.81 7.31 -34.34
N SER A 84 -32.10 7.12 -34.54
CA SER A 84 -32.68 6.75 -35.86
C SER A 84 -32.40 7.81 -36.92
N TYR A 85 -32.45 9.09 -36.57
CA TYR A 85 -32.11 10.19 -37.45
C TYR A 85 -30.63 10.11 -37.90
N PHE A 86 -29.67 9.94 -36.98
CA PHE A 86 -28.28 9.82 -37.33
C PHE A 86 -27.96 8.54 -38.13
N SER A 87 -28.63 7.44 -37.80
CA SER A 87 -28.49 6.18 -38.53
C SER A 87 -29.00 6.32 -39.99
N ALA A 88 -30.13 7.04 -40.17
CA ALA A 88 -30.68 7.36 -41.48
C ALA A 88 -29.76 8.27 -42.30
N MET A 89 -29.18 9.28 -41.64
CA MET A 89 -28.21 10.20 -42.25
C MET A 89 -26.97 9.45 -42.73
N ALA A 90 -26.46 8.51 -41.93
CA ALA A 90 -25.35 7.63 -42.32
C ALA A 90 -25.74 6.77 -43.54
N GLY A 91 -26.92 6.16 -43.52
CA GLY A 91 -27.47 5.39 -44.65
C GLY A 91 -27.63 6.23 -45.93
N HIS A 92 -28.14 7.46 -45.82
CA HIS A 92 -28.28 8.40 -46.92
C HIS A 92 -26.92 8.72 -47.54
N LEU A 93 -25.93 9.09 -46.73
CA LEU A 93 -24.57 9.39 -47.21
C LEU A 93 -23.94 8.20 -47.97
N VAL A 94 -24.11 6.97 -47.46
CA VAL A 94 -23.62 5.77 -48.15
C VAL A 94 -24.47 5.52 -49.42
N GLY A 95 -25.78 5.84 -49.41
CA GLY A 95 -26.66 5.76 -50.59
C GLY A 95 -26.21 6.63 -51.77
N LEU A 96 -25.50 7.74 -51.50
CA LEU A 96 -24.94 8.61 -52.54
C LEU A 96 -23.91 7.88 -53.46
N ILE A 97 -23.37 6.75 -53.02
CA ILE A 97 -22.49 5.93 -53.86
C ILE A 97 -23.23 5.44 -55.12
N PHE A 98 -24.51 5.11 -54.97
CA PHE A 98 -25.31 4.43 -55.99
C PHE A 98 -26.20 5.38 -56.80
N GLY A 99 -26.54 6.56 -56.25
CA GLY A 99 -27.55 7.45 -56.83
C GLY A 99 -27.05 8.81 -57.35
N SER A 100 -25.78 9.13 -57.16
CA SER A 100 -25.24 10.43 -57.56
C SER A 100 -24.27 10.31 -58.72
N SER A 101 -24.48 11.19 -59.73
CA SER A 101 -23.53 11.39 -60.83
C SER A 101 -22.31 12.27 -60.47
N SER A 102 -22.39 12.92 -59.29
CA SER A 102 -21.29 13.78 -58.79
C SER A 102 -20.21 12.96 -58.12
N THR A 103 -18.97 13.06 -58.61
CA THR A 103 -17.80 12.42 -58.02
C THR A 103 -17.61 12.77 -56.52
N GLN A 104 -17.92 14.02 -56.15
CA GLN A 104 -17.83 14.50 -54.77
C GLN A 104 -18.77 13.73 -53.83
N ASN A 105 -20.02 13.54 -54.24
CA ASN A 105 -21.02 12.78 -53.46
C ASN A 105 -20.64 11.31 -53.34
N GLN A 106 -20.09 10.68 -54.38
CA GLN A 106 -19.62 9.32 -54.35
C GLN A 106 -18.42 9.16 -53.38
N VAL A 107 -17.47 10.11 -53.41
CA VAL A 107 -16.34 10.12 -52.43
C VAL A 107 -16.85 10.24 -50.99
N ALA A 108 -17.82 11.13 -50.72
CA ALA A 108 -18.43 11.24 -49.40
C ALA A 108 -19.10 9.95 -48.96
N GLY A 109 -19.80 9.28 -49.87
CA GLY A 109 -20.44 8.00 -49.61
C GLY A 109 -19.43 6.89 -49.24
N TRP A 110 -18.39 6.71 -50.08
CA TRP A 110 -17.35 5.71 -49.84
C TRP A 110 -16.58 5.96 -48.56
N SER A 111 -16.20 7.19 -48.25
CA SER A 111 -15.52 7.56 -47.00
C SER A 111 -16.39 7.24 -45.80
N THR A 112 -17.69 7.57 -45.83
CA THR A 112 -18.62 7.26 -44.76
C THR A 112 -18.74 5.72 -44.52
N LEU A 113 -18.83 4.95 -45.61
CA LEU A 113 -18.89 3.47 -45.51
C LEU A 113 -17.62 2.89 -44.89
N ILE A 114 -16.45 3.36 -45.28
CA ILE A 114 -15.15 2.92 -44.73
C ILE A 114 -15.09 3.25 -43.25
N PHE A 115 -15.49 4.43 -42.80
CA PHE A 115 -15.50 4.81 -41.38
C PHE A 115 -16.50 4.00 -40.57
N ILE A 116 -17.69 3.68 -41.11
CA ILE A 116 -18.64 2.79 -40.47
C ILE A 116 -18.05 1.41 -40.25
N ILE A 117 -17.46 0.81 -41.29
CA ILE A 117 -16.84 -0.50 -41.22
C ILE A 117 -15.68 -0.51 -40.21
N LEU A 118 -14.81 0.49 -40.26
CA LEU A 118 -13.67 0.62 -39.34
C LEU A 118 -14.14 0.74 -37.87
N PHE A 119 -15.13 1.60 -37.64
CA PHE A 119 -15.74 1.75 -36.31
C PHE A 119 -16.36 0.44 -35.81
N CYS A 120 -17.16 -0.22 -36.62
CA CYS A 120 -17.80 -1.49 -36.29
C CYS A 120 -16.79 -2.59 -35.96
N LEU A 121 -15.74 -2.74 -36.76
CA LEU A 121 -14.73 -3.77 -36.57
C LEU A 121 -13.91 -3.54 -35.29
N ILE A 122 -13.47 -2.32 -35.04
CA ILE A 122 -12.67 -2.00 -33.85
C ILE A 122 -13.52 -2.03 -32.58
N SER A 123 -14.75 -1.49 -32.64
CA SER A 123 -15.69 -1.53 -31.53
C SER A 123 -16.08 -2.96 -31.19
N TRP A 124 -16.18 -3.83 -32.17
CA TRP A 124 -16.42 -5.26 -31.95
C TRP A 124 -15.24 -5.94 -31.27
N ARG A 125 -14.00 -5.71 -31.76
CA ARG A 125 -12.82 -6.41 -31.23
C ARG A 125 -12.32 -5.87 -29.89
N LYS A 126 -12.40 -4.58 -29.67
CA LYS A 126 -11.87 -3.92 -28.44
C LYS A 126 -13.01 -3.36 -27.58
N ASN A 127 -13.34 -2.10 -27.79
CA ASN A 127 -14.42 -1.41 -27.10
C ASN A 127 -14.89 -0.19 -27.95
N ILE A 128 -16.00 0.43 -27.52
CA ILE A 128 -16.60 1.57 -28.23
C ILE A 128 -15.66 2.76 -28.31
N LEU A 129 -14.94 3.05 -27.22
CA LEU A 129 -13.99 4.15 -27.17
C LEU A 129 -12.84 3.95 -28.16
N ALA A 130 -12.29 2.73 -28.26
CA ALA A 130 -11.24 2.41 -29.23
C ALA A 130 -11.74 2.57 -30.68
N GLY A 131 -12.98 2.19 -30.97
CA GLY A 131 -13.62 2.42 -32.26
C GLY A 131 -13.73 3.91 -32.59
N ALA A 132 -14.19 4.71 -31.63
CA ALA A 132 -14.31 6.16 -31.78
C ALA A 132 -12.96 6.84 -32.01
N VAL A 133 -11.93 6.49 -31.21
CA VAL A 133 -10.56 7.00 -31.37
C VAL A 133 -9.98 6.63 -32.73
N ALA A 134 -10.17 5.39 -33.19
CA ALA A 134 -9.65 4.96 -34.49
C ALA A 134 -10.26 5.74 -35.66
N VAL A 135 -11.57 6.01 -35.62
CA VAL A 135 -12.24 6.80 -36.64
C VAL A 135 -11.82 8.27 -36.61
N THR A 136 -11.63 8.86 -35.42
CA THR A 136 -11.11 10.23 -35.30
C THR A 136 -9.69 10.35 -35.85
N VAL A 137 -8.81 9.40 -35.50
CA VAL A 137 -7.44 9.37 -36.03
C VAL A 137 -7.42 9.15 -37.52
N ALA A 138 -8.20 8.20 -38.06
CA ALA A 138 -8.29 7.96 -39.49
C ALA A 138 -8.84 9.19 -40.24
N GLY A 139 -9.85 9.86 -39.69
CA GLY A 139 -10.39 11.12 -40.24
C GLY A 139 -9.34 12.23 -40.20
N SER A 140 -8.60 12.39 -39.11
CA SER A 140 -7.52 13.38 -38.98
C SER A 140 -6.41 13.17 -40.06
N VAL A 141 -6.00 11.91 -40.24
CA VAL A 141 -4.98 11.53 -41.22
C VAL A 141 -5.49 11.82 -42.64
N ALA A 142 -6.74 11.47 -42.95
CA ALA A 142 -7.35 11.72 -44.25
C ALA A 142 -7.39 13.24 -44.59
N VAL A 143 -7.74 14.08 -43.61
CA VAL A 143 -7.75 15.53 -43.74
C VAL A 143 -6.30 16.09 -43.89
N ALA A 144 -5.36 15.58 -43.10
CA ALA A 144 -3.95 15.99 -43.19
C ALA A 144 -3.32 15.68 -44.56
N VAL A 145 -3.59 14.46 -45.09
CA VAL A 145 -3.12 14.06 -46.41
C VAL A 145 -3.74 14.93 -47.52
N ALA A 146 -5.05 15.18 -47.43
CA ALA A 146 -5.73 16.01 -48.39
C ALA A 146 -5.30 17.51 -48.29
N GLY A 147 -5.05 18.01 -47.06
CA GLY A 147 -4.52 19.33 -46.79
C GLY A 147 -3.07 19.51 -47.29
N ALA A 148 -2.24 18.49 -47.15
CA ALA A 148 -0.86 18.48 -47.70
C ALA A 148 -0.85 18.53 -49.24
N VAL A 149 -1.78 17.80 -49.87
CA VAL A 149 -1.95 17.80 -51.33
C VAL A 149 -2.51 19.14 -51.83
N ALA A 150 -3.32 19.84 -51.05
CA ALA A 150 -3.93 21.14 -51.35
C ALA A 150 -3.06 22.36 -50.92
N GLY A 151 -1.89 22.14 -50.27
CA GLY A 151 -0.98 23.23 -49.84
C GLY A 151 -1.48 24.06 -48.65
N THR A 152 -2.44 23.59 -47.88
CA THR A 152 -3.07 24.36 -46.77
C THR A 152 -2.87 23.71 -45.39
N LEU A 153 -1.63 23.69 -44.90
CA LEU A 153 -1.29 23.22 -43.55
C LEU A 153 -1.98 24.04 -42.43
N SER A 154 -2.32 25.32 -42.70
CA SER A 154 -3.02 26.21 -41.76
C SER A 154 -4.48 25.83 -41.51
N ALA A 155 -5.16 25.25 -42.51
CA ALA A 155 -6.54 24.78 -42.34
C ALA A 155 -6.64 23.57 -41.40
N PHE A 156 -5.62 22.74 -41.32
CA PHE A 156 -5.57 21.57 -40.46
C PHE A 156 -5.61 21.90 -38.94
N ILE A 157 -4.78 22.87 -38.53
CA ILE A 157 -4.71 23.29 -37.10
C ILE A 157 -6.05 23.92 -36.66
N PHE A 158 -6.66 24.71 -37.55
CA PHE A 158 -7.93 25.38 -37.22
C PHE A 158 -9.14 24.42 -37.21
N LEU A 159 -9.15 23.43 -38.10
CA LEU A 159 -10.30 22.49 -38.21
C LEU A 159 -10.37 21.45 -37.09
N PHE A 160 -9.26 21.04 -36.53
CA PHE A 160 -9.19 19.93 -35.56
C PHE A 160 -8.94 20.34 -34.11
N LEU A 161 -8.09 21.35 -33.87
CA LEU A 161 -7.79 21.77 -32.49
C LEU A 161 -8.84 22.76 -31.94
N PHE A 162 -9.43 23.60 -32.76
CA PHE A 162 -10.34 24.64 -32.29
C PHE A 162 -11.69 24.09 -31.77
N PRO A 163 -12.36 23.11 -32.40
CA PRO A 163 -13.60 22.54 -31.85
C PRO A 163 -13.40 21.72 -30.59
N LEU A 164 -12.20 21.10 -30.43
CA LEU A 164 -11.86 20.32 -29.22
C LEU A 164 -11.56 21.21 -28.00
N LEU A 165 -11.09 22.43 -28.24
CA LEU A 165 -10.65 23.37 -27.20
C LEU A 165 -11.67 24.46 -26.86
N SER A 166 -12.60 24.79 -27.78
CA SER A 166 -13.47 25.97 -27.63
C SER A 166 -14.95 25.68 -27.37
N GLY A 167 -15.43 24.45 -27.50
CA GLY A 167 -16.86 24.14 -27.33
C GLY A 167 -17.80 24.93 -28.28
N GLY A 168 -17.26 25.41 -29.39
CA GLY A 168 -17.91 26.41 -30.24
C GLY A 168 -18.95 25.87 -31.21
N ASP A 169 -19.86 26.76 -31.56
CA ASP A 169 -21.08 26.58 -32.36
C ASP A 169 -20.76 26.11 -33.81
N ALA A 170 -21.36 25.01 -34.23
CA ALA A 170 -21.19 24.42 -35.56
C ALA A 170 -21.55 25.37 -36.69
N ALA A 171 -22.40 26.37 -36.43
CA ALA A 171 -22.84 27.37 -37.38
C ALA A 171 -21.75 28.45 -37.68
N GLU A 172 -20.96 28.83 -36.69
CA GLU A 172 -19.85 29.77 -36.83
C GLU A 172 -18.68 29.14 -37.59
N PHE A 173 -18.48 27.83 -37.39
CA PHE A 173 -17.51 27.03 -38.14
C PHE A 173 -17.85 26.90 -39.62
N ALA A 174 -19.11 26.73 -39.97
CA ALA A 174 -19.56 26.69 -41.36
C ALA A 174 -19.36 28.05 -42.10
N ARG A 175 -19.47 29.19 -41.39
CA ARG A 175 -19.20 30.53 -41.92
C ARG A 175 -17.72 30.78 -42.17
N LEU A 176 -16.85 30.34 -41.25
CA LEU A 176 -15.40 30.47 -41.40
C LEU A 176 -14.85 29.58 -42.56
N ALA A 177 -15.37 28.36 -42.69
CA ALA A 177 -15.05 27.46 -43.79
C ALA A 177 -15.48 28.03 -45.17
N GLY A 178 -16.57 28.80 -45.19
CA GLY A 178 -17.05 29.49 -46.40
C GLY A 178 -16.17 30.65 -46.85
N SER A 179 -15.36 31.25 -45.96
CA SER A 179 -14.47 32.39 -46.27
C SER A 179 -13.09 32.00 -46.86
N LEU A 180 -12.73 30.69 -46.77
CA LEU A 180 -11.47 30.15 -47.30
C LEU A 180 -11.56 29.67 -48.76
N ARG A 181 -12.32 30.40 -49.59
CA ARG A 181 -12.53 30.09 -51.01
C ARG A 181 -11.29 30.38 -51.89
N GLY A 182 -10.41 29.40 -51.98
CA GLY A 182 -9.45 29.25 -53.07
C GLY A 182 -9.47 27.80 -53.54
N ASP A 183 -9.92 27.51 -54.75
CA ASP A 183 -10.14 26.18 -55.33
C ASP A 183 -11.14 25.27 -54.61
N GLY A 184 -12.39 25.66 -54.67
CA GLY A 184 -13.49 25.26 -53.81
C GLY A 184 -13.97 23.81 -53.84
N ALA A 185 -13.53 22.94 -54.72
CA ALA A 185 -14.07 21.58 -54.82
C ALA A 185 -13.47 20.62 -53.78
N VAL A 186 -12.16 20.71 -53.57
CA VAL A 186 -11.43 19.82 -52.63
C VAL A 186 -11.70 20.23 -51.17
N VAL A 187 -11.74 21.56 -50.90
CA VAL A 187 -12.05 22.08 -49.57
C VAL A 187 -13.49 21.73 -49.14
N ASN A 188 -14.46 21.87 -50.06
CA ASN A 188 -15.85 21.48 -49.79
C ASN A 188 -16.01 19.96 -49.56
N ALA A 189 -15.30 19.11 -50.31
CA ALA A 189 -15.30 17.68 -50.09
C ALA A 189 -14.73 17.31 -48.73
N LEU A 190 -13.63 17.95 -48.29
CA LEU A 190 -12.98 17.77 -47.01
C LEU A 190 -13.87 18.23 -45.83
N VAL A 191 -14.50 19.38 -45.93
CA VAL A 191 -15.45 19.88 -44.94
C VAL A 191 -16.65 18.92 -44.81
N GLN A 192 -17.18 18.45 -45.91
CA GLN A 192 -18.27 17.48 -45.95
C GLN A 192 -17.87 16.14 -45.28
N ILE A 193 -16.67 15.62 -45.56
CA ILE A 193 -16.14 14.41 -44.92
C ILE A 193 -15.99 14.62 -43.40
N THR A 194 -15.42 15.74 -42.99
CA THR A 194 -15.13 16.04 -41.57
C THR A 194 -16.44 16.21 -40.78
N VAL A 195 -17.39 16.99 -41.33
CA VAL A 195 -18.70 17.15 -40.70
C VAL A 195 -19.46 15.82 -40.65
N SER A 196 -19.37 14.99 -41.71
CA SER A 196 -20.02 13.68 -41.74
C SER A 196 -19.42 12.75 -40.71
N VAL A 197 -18.08 12.72 -40.53
CA VAL A 197 -17.39 11.91 -39.52
C VAL A 197 -17.75 12.39 -38.12
N ALA A 198 -17.76 13.69 -37.85
CA ALA A 198 -18.12 14.23 -36.53
C ALA A 198 -19.59 13.96 -36.18
N LEU A 199 -20.52 14.17 -37.10
CA LEU A 199 -21.92 13.85 -36.93
C LEU A 199 -22.15 12.35 -36.74
N TYR A 200 -21.44 11.50 -37.48
CA TYR A 200 -21.52 10.06 -37.34
C TYR A 200 -21.05 9.60 -35.94
N LEU A 201 -19.90 10.11 -35.44
CA LEU A 201 -19.40 9.79 -34.10
C LEU A 201 -20.36 10.23 -32.99
N ALA A 202 -20.82 11.47 -33.07
CA ALA A 202 -21.80 11.97 -32.11
C ALA A 202 -23.08 11.13 -32.13
N GLY A 203 -23.57 10.79 -33.32
CA GLY A 203 -24.70 9.91 -33.52
C GLY A 203 -24.48 8.50 -32.98
N ALA A 204 -23.35 7.88 -33.27
CA ALA A 204 -22.99 6.54 -32.79
C ALA A 204 -23.00 6.46 -31.25
N ILE A 205 -22.34 7.42 -30.59
CA ILE A 205 -22.33 7.49 -29.12
C ILE A 205 -23.74 7.70 -28.56
N ALA A 206 -24.51 8.63 -29.12
CA ALA A 206 -25.88 8.89 -28.71
C ALA A 206 -26.79 7.66 -28.84
N VAL A 207 -26.64 6.89 -29.93
CA VAL A 207 -27.36 5.63 -30.16
C VAL A 207 -27.03 4.60 -29.11
N ILE A 208 -25.75 4.39 -28.83
CA ILE A 208 -25.30 3.38 -27.86
C ILE A 208 -25.84 3.72 -26.48
N VAL A 209 -25.74 4.99 -26.06
CA VAL A 209 -26.29 5.45 -24.76
C VAL A 209 -27.80 5.28 -24.73
N ALA A 210 -28.51 5.67 -25.79
CA ALA A 210 -29.97 5.54 -25.88
C ALA A 210 -30.44 4.08 -25.79
N VAL A 211 -29.80 3.19 -26.54
CA VAL A 211 -30.15 1.76 -26.52
C VAL A 211 -29.77 1.14 -25.17
N ALA A 212 -28.62 1.46 -24.61
CA ALA A 212 -28.22 0.96 -23.30
C ALA A 212 -29.21 1.41 -22.21
N VAL A 213 -29.64 2.67 -22.21
CA VAL A 213 -30.66 3.18 -21.30
C VAL A 213 -32.01 2.48 -21.55
N ALA A 214 -32.47 2.36 -22.80
CA ALA A 214 -33.73 1.69 -23.14
C ALA A 214 -33.70 0.20 -22.73
N VAL A 215 -32.61 -0.52 -22.98
CA VAL A 215 -32.42 -1.92 -22.58
C VAL A 215 -32.43 -2.04 -21.05
N THR A 216 -31.73 -1.17 -20.33
CA THR A 216 -31.71 -1.22 -18.86
C THR A 216 -33.08 -0.96 -18.27
N VAL A 217 -33.81 0.04 -18.77
CA VAL A 217 -35.17 0.33 -18.35
C VAL A 217 -36.11 -0.82 -18.71
N ALA A 218 -35.98 -1.39 -19.89
CA ALA A 218 -36.79 -2.52 -20.33
C ALA A 218 -36.51 -3.78 -19.47
N VAL A 219 -35.27 -4.13 -19.22
CA VAL A 219 -34.89 -5.26 -18.35
C VAL A 219 -35.31 -5.02 -16.90
N THR A 220 -35.26 -3.77 -16.43
CA THR A 220 -35.71 -3.44 -15.07
C THR A 220 -37.22 -3.50 -14.90
N VAL A 221 -38.01 -3.29 -15.97
CA VAL A 221 -39.49 -3.15 -15.89
C VAL A 221 -40.22 -4.41 -16.30
N ALA A 222 -39.90 -5.01 -17.43
CA ALA A 222 -40.72 -6.04 -18.06
C ALA A 222 -39.97 -7.31 -18.50
N GLY A 223 -38.67 -7.40 -18.22
CA GLY A 223 -37.87 -8.57 -18.61
C GLY A 223 -37.52 -8.63 -20.12
N ALA A 224 -37.12 -9.80 -20.62
CA ALA A 224 -36.54 -9.98 -21.95
C ALA A 224 -37.48 -9.55 -23.12
N GLY A 225 -38.79 -9.57 -22.92
CA GLY A 225 -39.76 -9.15 -23.95
C GLY A 225 -39.67 -7.68 -24.31
N ALA A 226 -39.36 -6.79 -23.36
CA ALA A 226 -39.28 -5.35 -23.62
C ALA A 226 -38.03 -4.97 -24.43
N LEU A 227 -36.97 -5.78 -24.41
CA LEU A 227 -35.78 -5.62 -25.26
C LEU A 227 -36.18 -5.79 -26.73
N ALA A 228 -36.96 -6.84 -27.06
CA ALA A 228 -37.41 -7.09 -28.41
C ALA A 228 -38.28 -5.92 -28.96
N VAL A 229 -39.15 -5.35 -28.12
CA VAL A 229 -39.96 -4.18 -28.48
C VAL A 229 -39.10 -2.93 -28.71
N ALA A 230 -38.11 -2.65 -27.87
CA ALA A 230 -37.20 -1.50 -28.04
C ALA A 230 -36.38 -1.62 -29.33
N VAL A 231 -35.89 -2.82 -29.66
CA VAL A 231 -35.18 -3.10 -30.91
C VAL A 231 -36.11 -2.93 -32.12
N ALA A 232 -37.31 -3.48 -32.06
CA ALA A 232 -38.32 -3.34 -33.15
C ALA A 232 -38.67 -1.88 -33.43
N ILE A 233 -38.88 -1.06 -32.39
CA ILE A 233 -39.16 0.38 -32.52
C ILE A 233 -37.97 1.11 -33.13
N SER A 234 -36.73 0.86 -32.70
CA SER A 234 -35.52 1.52 -33.24
C SER A 234 -35.31 1.19 -34.70
N VAL A 235 -35.54 -0.04 -35.12
CA VAL A 235 -35.43 -0.48 -36.51
C VAL A 235 -36.56 0.17 -37.35
N ALA A 236 -37.80 0.12 -36.90
CA ALA A 236 -38.93 0.72 -37.62
C ALA A 236 -38.76 2.23 -37.83
N LEU A 237 -38.27 2.94 -36.82
CA LEU A 237 -37.97 4.38 -36.92
C LEU A 237 -36.81 4.67 -37.85
N ALA A 238 -35.72 3.86 -37.81
CA ALA A 238 -34.61 4.02 -38.74
C ALA A 238 -35.05 3.84 -40.20
N VAL A 239 -35.91 2.86 -40.49
CA VAL A 239 -36.51 2.65 -41.80
C VAL A 239 -37.38 3.83 -42.21
N ALA A 240 -38.31 4.27 -41.36
CA ALA A 240 -39.25 5.37 -41.69
C ALA A 240 -38.50 6.70 -41.96
N VAL A 241 -37.49 7.05 -41.18
CA VAL A 241 -36.70 8.27 -41.38
C VAL A 241 -35.86 8.14 -42.66
N THR A 242 -35.26 6.97 -42.92
CA THR A 242 -34.44 6.78 -44.13
C THR A 242 -35.29 6.88 -45.41
N VAL A 243 -36.49 6.31 -45.41
CA VAL A 243 -37.42 6.42 -46.54
C VAL A 243 -37.86 7.86 -46.78
N SER A 244 -38.03 8.68 -45.73
CA SER A 244 -38.40 10.07 -45.82
C SER A 244 -37.26 11.00 -46.32
N VAL A 245 -36.02 10.64 -46.11
CA VAL A 245 -34.83 11.46 -46.45
C VAL A 245 -34.20 11.06 -47.78
N ALA A 246 -34.29 9.79 -48.17
CA ALA A 246 -33.64 9.26 -49.37
C ALA A 246 -34.54 9.48 -50.62
N GLY A 247 -33.97 9.99 -51.68
CA GLY A 247 -34.63 10.04 -53.00
C GLY A 247 -34.91 8.65 -53.57
N THR A 248 -35.89 8.56 -54.48
CA THR A 248 -36.49 7.29 -54.96
C THR A 248 -35.52 6.25 -55.56
N GLY A 249 -34.31 6.63 -55.96
CA GLY A 249 -33.34 5.71 -56.60
C GLY A 249 -32.34 4.99 -55.62
N THR A 250 -32.22 5.45 -54.38
CA THR A 250 -31.19 4.97 -53.43
C THR A 250 -31.77 4.38 -52.16
N VAL A 251 -33.11 4.34 -52.04
CA VAL A 251 -33.86 4.00 -50.81
C VAL A 251 -33.49 2.62 -50.29
N THR A 252 -33.38 1.62 -51.14
CA THR A 252 -33.16 0.24 -50.70
C THR A 252 -31.78 0.04 -50.04
N ALA A 253 -30.70 0.56 -50.63
CA ALA A 253 -29.35 0.46 -50.04
C ALA A 253 -29.23 1.30 -48.75
N ALA A 254 -29.76 2.51 -48.74
CA ALA A 254 -29.74 3.40 -47.58
C ALA A 254 -30.55 2.77 -46.40
N VAL A 255 -31.71 2.20 -46.65
CA VAL A 255 -32.52 1.48 -45.64
C VAL A 255 -31.76 0.26 -45.10
N ALA A 256 -31.21 -0.57 -45.97
CA ALA A 256 -30.45 -1.76 -45.54
C ALA A 256 -29.29 -1.41 -44.59
N ILE A 257 -28.51 -0.37 -44.91
CA ILE A 257 -27.38 0.07 -44.12
C ILE A 257 -27.86 0.68 -42.80
N SER A 258 -28.89 1.55 -42.80
CA SER A 258 -29.39 2.15 -41.57
C SER A 258 -29.96 1.10 -40.60
N VAL A 259 -30.64 0.08 -41.11
CA VAL A 259 -31.10 -1.07 -40.31
C VAL A 259 -29.92 -1.88 -39.74
N ALA A 260 -28.94 -2.19 -40.56
CA ALA A 260 -27.74 -2.95 -40.11
C ALA A 260 -26.98 -2.19 -39.01
N VAL A 261 -26.81 -0.87 -39.17
CA VAL A 261 -26.16 0.01 -38.17
C VAL A 261 -26.99 0.07 -36.88
N ALA A 262 -28.30 0.22 -36.96
CA ALA A 262 -29.18 0.24 -35.78
C ALA A 262 -29.13 -1.11 -35.02
N LEU A 263 -29.19 -2.22 -35.71
CA LEU A 263 -29.09 -3.55 -35.11
C LEU A 263 -27.72 -3.78 -34.45
N PHE A 264 -26.63 -3.36 -35.09
CA PHE A 264 -25.31 -3.42 -34.54
C PHE A 264 -25.17 -2.63 -33.24
N TYR A 265 -25.72 -1.42 -33.19
CA TYR A 265 -25.71 -0.63 -31.97
C TYR A 265 -26.58 -1.20 -30.86
N CYS A 266 -27.75 -1.76 -31.19
CA CYS A 266 -28.59 -2.48 -30.22
C CYS A 266 -27.84 -3.66 -29.61
N TRP A 267 -27.16 -4.46 -30.46
CA TRP A 267 -26.35 -5.57 -30.02
C TRP A 267 -25.16 -5.12 -29.17
N LEU A 268 -24.49 -4.03 -29.53
CA LEU A 268 -23.35 -3.48 -28.81
C LEU A 268 -23.78 -2.96 -27.43
N GLY A 269 -24.89 -2.26 -27.34
CA GLY A 269 -25.47 -1.78 -26.07
C GLY A 269 -25.86 -2.94 -25.14
N TRP A 270 -26.48 -3.99 -25.69
CA TRP A 270 -26.77 -5.22 -24.93
C TRP A 270 -25.50 -5.90 -24.42
N LEU A 271 -24.45 -5.98 -25.26
CA LEU A 271 -23.18 -6.59 -24.91
C LEU A 271 -22.47 -5.83 -23.77
N THR A 272 -22.51 -4.50 -23.77
CA THR A 272 -21.97 -3.62 -22.71
C THR A 272 -22.63 -3.88 -21.35
N LEU A 273 -23.93 -4.17 -21.34
CA LEU A 273 -24.62 -4.51 -20.10
C LEU A 273 -24.27 -5.92 -19.58
N LYS A 274 -24.01 -6.86 -20.52
CA LYS A 274 -23.70 -8.24 -20.18
C LYS A 274 -22.24 -8.43 -19.77
N GLN A 275 -21.30 -7.69 -20.36
CA GLN A 275 -19.87 -7.75 -20.09
C GLN A 275 -19.39 -6.50 -19.35
N GLU A 276 -19.30 -6.58 -18.01
CA GLU A 276 -18.94 -5.44 -17.16
C GLU A 276 -17.57 -4.82 -17.45
N SER A 277 -16.63 -5.61 -17.92
CA SER A 277 -15.24 -5.19 -18.17
C SER A 277 -15.02 -4.53 -19.52
N ARG A 278 -15.97 -4.62 -20.45
CA ARG A 278 -15.78 -4.17 -21.84
C ARG A 278 -15.79 -2.64 -21.98
N ASP A 279 -16.86 -1.99 -21.48
CA ASP A 279 -17.08 -0.54 -21.57
C ASP A 279 -17.51 0.03 -20.21
N PRO A 280 -16.60 0.06 -19.21
CA PRO A 280 -16.96 0.40 -17.82
C PRO A 280 -17.53 1.83 -17.68
N TRP A 281 -17.03 2.79 -18.46
CA TRP A 281 -17.48 4.18 -18.45
C TRP A 281 -18.94 4.31 -18.93
N LEU A 282 -19.28 3.61 -20.02
CA LEU A 282 -20.65 3.62 -20.55
C LEU A 282 -21.64 2.94 -19.59
N ARG A 283 -21.22 1.79 -19.02
CA ARG A 283 -22.00 1.10 -18.01
C ARG A 283 -22.28 1.99 -16.79
N LYS A 284 -21.30 2.76 -16.32
CA LYS A 284 -21.49 3.74 -15.22
C LYS A 284 -22.55 4.78 -15.57
N ILE A 285 -22.50 5.36 -16.77
CA ILE A 285 -23.50 6.34 -17.25
C ILE A 285 -24.89 5.70 -17.28
N VAL A 286 -25.02 4.52 -17.88
CA VAL A 286 -26.31 3.82 -18.01
C VAL A 286 -26.92 3.48 -16.67
N ILE A 287 -26.13 2.94 -15.74
CA ILE A 287 -26.60 2.59 -14.38
C ILE A 287 -26.97 3.87 -13.61
N ALA A 288 -26.17 4.95 -13.71
CA ALA A 288 -26.49 6.22 -13.08
C ALA A 288 -27.81 6.77 -13.58
N PHE A 289 -28.05 6.68 -14.89
CA PHE A 289 -29.30 7.11 -15.53
C PHE A 289 -30.51 6.26 -15.08
N ALA A 290 -30.35 4.93 -15.03
CA ALA A 290 -31.35 3.99 -14.58
C ALA A 290 -31.69 4.11 -13.08
N ALA A 291 -30.83 4.75 -12.30
CA ALA A 291 -31.05 5.01 -10.88
C ALA A 291 -31.78 6.35 -10.61
N ILE A 292 -31.98 7.19 -11.65
CA ILE A 292 -32.71 8.47 -11.51
C ILE A 292 -34.16 8.21 -11.10
N GLY A 293 -34.58 8.79 -9.97
CA GLY A 293 -35.92 8.59 -9.41
C GLY A 293 -36.13 7.22 -8.75
N GLY A 294 -35.09 6.38 -8.66
CA GLY A 294 -35.04 5.14 -7.89
C GLY A 294 -34.89 5.39 -6.39
N THR A 295 -34.77 4.30 -5.64
CA THR A 295 -34.45 4.39 -4.21
C THR A 295 -33.02 4.96 -4.03
N SER A 296 -32.91 5.99 -3.19
CA SER A 296 -31.61 6.67 -2.96
C SER A 296 -31.12 6.50 -1.53
N PHE A 297 -29.91 5.95 -1.40
CA PHE A 297 -29.11 5.93 -0.18
C PHE A 297 -27.86 6.82 -0.30
N PHE A 298 -27.93 7.86 -1.14
CA PHE A 298 -26.80 8.76 -1.38
C PHE A 298 -26.29 9.38 -0.07
N GLN A 299 -25.00 9.17 0.26
CA GLN A 299 -24.38 9.64 1.51
C GLN A 299 -25.11 9.17 2.79
N ALA A 300 -25.86 8.09 2.74
CA ALA A 300 -26.50 7.54 3.93
C ALA A 300 -25.51 6.67 4.73
N ASN A 301 -25.68 6.66 6.05
CA ASN A 301 -25.01 5.71 6.91
C ASN A 301 -25.78 4.40 6.92
N LEU A 302 -25.20 3.36 6.31
CA LEU A 302 -25.77 2.02 6.17
C LEU A 302 -25.01 0.99 7.03
N THR A 303 -24.33 1.44 8.08
CA THR A 303 -23.56 0.55 8.96
C THR A 303 -24.46 -0.52 9.57
N ALA A 304 -24.03 -1.78 9.48
CA ALA A 304 -24.71 -2.97 10.01
C ALA A 304 -26.17 -3.15 9.53
N ILE A 305 -26.48 -2.70 8.29
CA ILE A 305 -27.78 -2.92 7.67
C ILE A 305 -27.90 -4.34 7.11
N ASP A 306 -29.10 -4.88 7.17
CA ASP A 306 -29.43 -6.17 6.57
C ASP A 306 -30.31 -5.99 5.31
N PHE A 307 -29.69 -6.23 4.13
CA PHE A 307 -30.37 -6.31 2.82
C PHE A 307 -30.57 -7.75 2.34
N THR A 308 -30.56 -8.74 3.22
CA THR A 308 -30.75 -10.14 2.84
C THR A 308 -31.98 -10.35 1.96
N GLY A 309 -31.81 -10.90 0.76
CA GLY A 309 -32.90 -11.15 -0.19
C GLY A 309 -33.60 -9.89 -0.74
N ALA A 310 -33.11 -8.69 -0.43
CA ALA A 310 -33.69 -7.45 -0.92
C ALA A 310 -33.49 -7.28 -2.42
N THR A 311 -34.49 -6.71 -3.13
CA THR A 311 -34.34 -6.34 -4.54
C THR A 311 -33.78 -4.93 -4.62
N LEU A 312 -32.55 -4.77 -5.17
CA LEU A 312 -31.78 -3.51 -5.12
C LEU A 312 -31.52 -2.88 -6.50
N LYS A 313 -32.24 -3.31 -7.55
CA LYS A 313 -32.11 -2.70 -8.89
C LYS A 313 -32.42 -1.21 -8.88
N SER A 314 -31.70 -0.42 -9.68
CA SER A 314 -31.90 1.04 -9.81
C SER A 314 -31.85 1.77 -8.45
N THR A 315 -31.05 1.27 -7.52
CA THR A 315 -30.81 1.87 -6.21
C THR A 315 -29.52 2.67 -6.26
N ASN A 316 -29.48 3.84 -5.65
CA ASN A 316 -28.31 4.69 -5.60
C ASN A 316 -27.59 4.55 -4.25
N PHE A 317 -26.40 3.91 -4.25
CA PHE A 317 -25.51 3.78 -3.10
C PHE A 317 -24.29 4.73 -3.15
N ASN A 318 -24.27 5.67 -4.09
CA ASN A 318 -23.12 6.56 -4.25
C ASN A 318 -22.77 7.26 -2.94
N GLN A 319 -21.49 7.16 -2.51
CA GLN A 319 -20.97 7.72 -1.26
C GLN A 319 -21.69 7.23 0.02
N ALA A 320 -22.40 6.12 -0.02
CA ALA A 320 -22.97 5.50 1.18
C ALA A 320 -21.87 4.81 2.01
N ILE A 321 -22.00 4.87 3.33
CA ILE A 321 -21.15 4.13 4.26
C ILE A 321 -21.72 2.72 4.40
N LEU A 322 -20.99 1.69 4.00
CA LEU A 322 -21.45 0.30 3.92
C LEU A 322 -20.76 -0.63 4.94
N ASN A 323 -20.25 -0.09 6.05
CA ASN A 323 -19.57 -0.89 7.06
C ASN A 323 -20.48 -1.96 7.66
N LYS A 324 -20.04 -3.22 7.59
CA LYS A 324 -20.78 -4.40 8.09
C LYS A 324 -22.18 -4.56 7.49
N THR A 325 -22.40 -4.05 6.26
CA THR A 325 -23.67 -4.18 5.53
C THR A 325 -23.81 -5.58 4.94
N ILE A 326 -24.95 -6.23 5.16
CA ILE A 326 -25.24 -7.59 4.71
C ILE A 326 -26.00 -7.55 3.38
N PHE A 327 -25.39 -8.10 2.32
CA PHE A 327 -25.99 -8.22 0.98
C PHE A 327 -26.32 -9.67 0.60
N LYS A 328 -26.39 -10.58 1.56
CA LYS A 328 -26.63 -11.99 1.31
C LYS A 328 -27.91 -12.21 0.49
N GLN A 329 -27.79 -12.93 -0.64
CA GLN A 329 -28.89 -13.21 -1.56
C GLN A 329 -29.63 -11.96 -2.10
N ALA A 330 -28.98 -10.79 -2.09
CA ALA A 330 -29.52 -9.58 -2.69
C ALA A 330 -29.78 -9.77 -4.19
N ILE A 331 -30.91 -9.27 -4.67
CA ILE A 331 -31.41 -9.49 -6.03
C ILE A 331 -31.13 -8.25 -6.88
N LYS A 332 -30.47 -8.43 -8.03
CA LYS A 332 -30.16 -7.38 -9.03
C LYS A 332 -29.33 -6.24 -8.47
N LEU A 333 -28.40 -6.54 -7.55
CA LEU A 333 -27.44 -5.57 -7.02
C LEU A 333 -26.47 -5.07 -8.11
N GLU A 334 -26.23 -5.87 -9.16
CA GLU A 334 -25.43 -5.52 -10.34
C GLU A 334 -26.03 -4.36 -11.16
N LEU A 335 -27.31 -4.05 -10.96
CA LEU A 335 -28.03 -2.93 -11.57
C LEU A 335 -28.22 -1.73 -10.61
N ALA A 336 -27.61 -1.76 -9.44
CA ALA A 336 -27.52 -0.63 -8.53
C ALA A 336 -26.37 0.29 -8.92
N ARG A 337 -26.46 1.57 -8.55
CA ARG A 337 -25.40 2.56 -8.72
C ARG A 337 -24.44 2.50 -7.54
N PRO A 338 -23.21 1.94 -7.70
CA PRO A 338 -22.31 1.68 -6.59
C PRO A 338 -21.31 2.81 -6.29
N ASP A 339 -21.12 3.77 -7.20
CA ASP A 339 -19.99 4.72 -7.25
C ASP A 339 -19.31 5.00 -5.91
N ASN A 340 -17.99 4.91 -5.86
CA ASN A 340 -17.17 5.16 -4.67
C ASN A 340 -17.53 4.32 -3.42
N THR A 341 -18.00 3.10 -3.63
CA THR A 341 -18.23 2.10 -2.57
C THR A 341 -17.59 0.76 -2.95
N LEU A 342 -17.43 -0.14 -1.97
CA LEU A 342 -16.92 -1.50 -2.20
C LEU A 342 -17.72 -2.28 -3.27
N LEU A 343 -18.99 -1.91 -3.52
CA LEU A 343 -19.84 -2.51 -4.56
C LEU A 343 -19.40 -2.15 -6.00
N ALA A 344 -18.49 -1.20 -6.17
CA ALA A 344 -17.99 -0.80 -7.49
C ALA A 344 -17.18 -1.93 -8.17
N ASN A 345 -16.54 -2.80 -7.41
CA ASN A 345 -15.84 -3.97 -7.92
C ASN A 345 -16.85 -5.12 -8.16
N PRO A 346 -17.01 -5.60 -9.40
CA PRO A 346 -17.96 -6.68 -9.70
C PRO A 346 -17.69 -7.98 -8.94
N ARG A 347 -16.40 -8.35 -8.75
CA ARG A 347 -16.01 -9.58 -8.04
C ARG A 347 -16.39 -9.48 -6.55
N VAL A 348 -16.12 -8.32 -5.93
CA VAL A 348 -16.50 -8.06 -4.54
C VAL A 348 -18.02 -8.09 -4.39
N ARG A 349 -18.76 -7.43 -5.28
CA ARG A 349 -20.23 -7.42 -5.27
C ARG A 349 -20.82 -8.82 -5.39
N GLU A 350 -20.32 -9.65 -6.31
CA GLU A 350 -20.75 -11.05 -6.46
C GLU A 350 -20.48 -11.86 -5.18
N PHE A 351 -19.30 -11.66 -4.59
CA PHE A 351 -18.90 -12.34 -3.37
C PHE A 351 -19.74 -11.91 -2.16
N LEU A 352 -20.12 -10.65 -2.03
CA LEU A 352 -21.00 -10.17 -0.96
C LEU A 352 -22.42 -10.73 -1.06
N ILE A 353 -22.89 -11.06 -2.27
CA ILE A 353 -24.20 -11.71 -2.48
C ILE A 353 -24.16 -13.18 -2.07
N ASP A 354 -23.09 -13.89 -2.41
CA ASP A 354 -22.85 -15.29 -1.99
C ASP A 354 -21.40 -15.47 -1.55
N SER A 355 -21.15 -15.31 -0.26
CA SER A 355 -19.82 -15.40 0.35
C SER A 355 -19.21 -16.82 0.29
N ARG A 356 -19.93 -17.83 -0.18
CA ARG A 356 -19.42 -19.18 -0.42
C ARG A 356 -18.58 -19.29 -1.70
N THR A 357 -18.70 -18.32 -2.60
CA THR A 357 -18.09 -18.35 -3.94
C THR A 357 -16.65 -17.82 -4.00
N GLY A 358 -16.05 -17.46 -2.87
CA GLY A 358 -14.72 -16.82 -2.81
C GLY A 358 -13.53 -17.76 -2.95
N SER A 359 -13.73 -19.08 -2.77
CA SER A 359 -12.62 -20.05 -2.82
C SER A 359 -11.84 -19.98 -4.14
N GLY A 360 -10.51 -19.87 -4.04
CA GLY A 360 -9.59 -19.79 -5.19
C GLY A 360 -9.74 -18.53 -6.04
N LYS A 361 -10.60 -17.57 -5.69
CA LYS A 361 -10.78 -16.34 -6.46
C LYS A 361 -9.69 -15.31 -6.18
N ASP A 362 -9.51 -14.41 -7.16
CA ASP A 362 -8.56 -13.32 -7.09
C ASP A 362 -9.24 -12.03 -6.63
N PHE A 363 -8.92 -11.62 -5.41
CA PHE A 363 -9.31 -10.36 -4.77
C PHE A 363 -8.10 -9.45 -4.51
N ALA A 364 -7.00 -9.64 -5.26
CA ALA A 364 -5.83 -8.80 -5.12
C ALA A 364 -6.20 -7.31 -5.28
N GLN A 365 -5.70 -6.46 -4.37
CA GLN A 365 -5.97 -5.02 -4.32
C GLN A 365 -7.46 -4.66 -4.18
N ALA A 366 -8.31 -5.59 -3.74
CA ALA A 366 -9.73 -5.32 -3.57
C ALA A 366 -9.97 -4.45 -2.32
N ASP A 367 -10.87 -3.47 -2.44
CA ASP A 367 -11.42 -2.75 -1.29
C ASP A 367 -12.57 -3.60 -0.70
N LEU A 368 -12.29 -4.22 0.44
CA LEU A 368 -13.23 -5.01 1.26
C LEU A 368 -13.41 -4.36 2.64
N ARG A 369 -13.04 -3.09 2.78
CA ARG A 369 -13.12 -2.35 4.03
C ARG A 369 -14.53 -2.37 4.61
N GLY A 370 -14.62 -2.75 5.86
CA GLY A 370 -15.88 -2.88 6.56
C GLY A 370 -16.84 -3.92 5.98
N ALA A 371 -16.39 -4.82 5.08
CA ALA A 371 -17.25 -5.83 4.48
C ALA A 371 -17.78 -6.82 5.54
N TYR A 372 -19.04 -7.25 5.39
CA TYR A 372 -19.60 -8.34 6.17
C TYR A 372 -19.32 -9.68 5.48
N LEU A 373 -18.36 -10.42 6.00
CA LEU A 373 -17.83 -11.66 5.44
C LEU A 373 -17.90 -12.84 6.45
N GLU A 374 -18.82 -12.76 7.39
CA GLU A 374 -19.01 -13.83 8.39
C GLU A 374 -19.33 -15.16 7.73
N GLY A 375 -18.56 -16.20 8.08
CA GLY A 375 -18.64 -17.54 7.50
C GLY A 375 -18.29 -17.60 6.01
N ALA A 376 -17.60 -16.60 5.45
CA ALA A 376 -17.20 -16.58 4.06
C ALA A 376 -16.19 -17.67 3.72
N ASN A 377 -16.29 -18.24 2.52
CA ASN A 377 -15.30 -19.19 2.02
C ASN A 377 -14.29 -18.48 1.13
N LEU A 378 -13.09 -18.22 1.68
CA LEU A 378 -11.94 -17.60 1.03
C LEU A 378 -10.76 -18.57 0.95
N GLN A 379 -11.03 -19.88 1.03
CA GLN A 379 -10.00 -20.91 0.93
C GLN A 379 -9.17 -20.72 -0.35
N THR A 380 -7.85 -20.69 -0.22
CA THR A 380 -6.88 -20.47 -1.31
C THR A 380 -7.12 -19.18 -2.14
N ALA A 381 -7.91 -18.23 -1.65
CA ALA A 381 -8.13 -16.97 -2.31
C ALA A 381 -6.86 -16.09 -2.31
N ASN A 382 -6.69 -15.31 -3.39
CA ASN A 382 -5.64 -14.31 -3.45
C ASN A 382 -6.17 -12.94 -2.97
N LEU A 383 -5.75 -12.53 -1.77
CA LEU A 383 -6.10 -11.25 -1.14
C LEU A 383 -4.91 -10.28 -1.10
N ARG A 384 -3.83 -10.56 -1.84
CA ARG A 384 -2.63 -9.73 -1.82
C ARG A 384 -2.95 -8.25 -2.01
N LEU A 385 -2.42 -7.37 -1.10
CA LEU A 385 -2.67 -5.92 -1.11
C LEU A 385 -4.15 -5.53 -0.96
N ALA A 386 -5.04 -6.45 -0.56
CA ALA A 386 -6.44 -6.11 -0.31
C ALA A 386 -6.58 -5.33 1.01
N ASP A 387 -7.57 -4.46 1.08
CA ASP A 387 -7.95 -3.76 2.30
C ASP A 387 -9.18 -4.44 2.91
N ILE A 388 -8.98 -5.20 4.00
CA ILE A 388 -10.03 -5.83 4.80
C ILE A 388 -10.19 -5.15 6.17
N SER A 389 -9.67 -3.92 6.32
CA SER A 389 -9.80 -3.18 7.57
C SER A 389 -11.27 -3.01 7.96
N GLU A 390 -11.56 -3.07 9.25
CA GLU A 390 -12.92 -3.01 9.82
C GLU A 390 -13.88 -4.13 9.35
N ALA A 391 -13.45 -5.07 8.50
CA ALA A 391 -14.30 -6.16 8.00
C ALA A 391 -14.63 -7.17 9.09
N SER A 392 -15.82 -7.78 9.01
CA SER A 392 -16.22 -8.92 9.84
C SER A 392 -15.94 -10.22 9.09
N LEU A 393 -14.92 -10.96 9.53
CA LEU A 393 -14.49 -12.24 8.97
C LEU A 393 -14.65 -13.39 9.98
N GLN A 394 -15.55 -13.21 10.96
CA GLN A 394 -15.81 -14.27 11.95
C GLN A 394 -16.21 -15.56 11.24
N TYR A 395 -15.65 -16.69 11.72
CA TYR A 395 -15.89 -18.01 11.13
C TYR A 395 -15.55 -18.15 9.63
N ALA A 396 -14.82 -17.19 9.05
CA ALA A 396 -14.40 -17.27 7.65
C ALA A 396 -13.33 -18.34 7.44
N ASN A 397 -13.41 -19.06 6.32
CA ASN A 397 -12.39 -20.02 5.92
C ASN A 397 -11.35 -19.34 5.02
N LEU A 398 -10.20 -19.02 5.57
CA LEU A 398 -9.03 -18.43 4.91
C LEU A 398 -7.90 -19.46 4.73
N ALA A 399 -8.18 -20.77 4.86
CA ALA A 399 -7.17 -21.81 4.73
C ALA A 399 -6.43 -21.71 3.39
N GLY A 400 -5.11 -21.63 3.44
CA GLY A 400 -4.24 -21.49 2.26
C GLY A 400 -4.39 -20.17 1.50
N ALA A 401 -5.10 -19.17 2.04
CA ALA A 401 -5.26 -17.87 1.40
C ALA A 401 -3.93 -17.07 1.37
N ASN A 402 -3.75 -16.27 0.34
CA ASN A 402 -2.63 -15.34 0.24
C ASN A 402 -3.03 -13.98 0.82
N LEU A 403 -2.55 -13.68 2.02
CA LEU A 403 -2.77 -12.43 2.76
C LEU A 403 -1.53 -11.51 2.72
N THR A 404 -0.62 -11.70 1.75
CA THR A 404 0.58 -10.87 1.60
C THR A 404 0.20 -9.39 1.46
N GLU A 405 0.79 -8.55 2.32
CA GLU A 405 0.58 -7.09 2.31
C GLU A 405 -0.90 -6.67 2.47
N VAL A 406 -1.73 -7.50 3.11
CA VAL A 406 -3.14 -7.20 3.40
C VAL A 406 -3.22 -6.16 4.53
N ASN A 407 -4.10 -5.17 4.39
CA ASN A 407 -4.48 -4.29 5.49
C ASN A 407 -5.67 -4.89 6.24
N ALA A 408 -5.43 -5.38 7.47
CA ALA A 408 -6.43 -6.01 8.34
C ALA A 408 -6.64 -5.26 9.65
N VAL A 409 -6.29 -3.97 9.71
CA VAL A 409 -6.48 -3.12 10.90
C VAL A 409 -7.96 -3.11 11.31
N ASN A 410 -8.23 -3.36 12.60
CA ASN A 410 -9.58 -3.43 13.15
C ASN A 410 -10.49 -4.48 12.48
N ALA A 411 -9.91 -5.49 11.79
CA ALA A 411 -10.67 -6.61 11.24
C ALA A 411 -11.03 -7.62 12.36
N ASP A 412 -12.22 -8.20 12.25
CA ASP A 412 -12.70 -9.23 13.17
C ASP A 412 -12.52 -10.61 12.53
N LEU A 413 -11.44 -11.31 12.92
CA LEU A 413 -11.06 -12.64 12.45
C LEU A 413 -11.36 -13.74 13.48
N ARG A 414 -12.13 -13.45 14.51
CA ARG A 414 -12.46 -14.45 15.55
C ARG A 414 -13.04 -15.71 14.95
N HIS A 415 -12.57 -16.86 15.43
CA HIS A 415 -12.96 -18.19 14.96
C HIS A 415 -12.68 -18.44 13.47
N ALA A 416 -11.94 -17.57 12.78
CA ALA A 416 -11.58 -17.81 11.37
C ALA A 416 -10.54 -18.93 11.27
N THR A 417 -10.56 -19.67 10.16
CA THR A 417 -9.57 -20.70 9.84
C THR A 417 -8.47 -20.12 8.97
N LEU A 418 -7.21 -20.08 9.46
CA LEU A 418 -6.04 -19.55 8.75
C LEU A 418 -4.98 -20.61 8.42
N THR A 419 -5.24 -21.89 8.63
CA THR A 419 -4.27 -22.97 8.36
C THR A 419 -3.69 -22.89 6.96
N GLY A 420 -2.37 -22.77 6.85
CA GLY A 420 -1.64 -22.69 5.59
C GLY A 420 -1.73 -21.35 4.87
N ALA A 421 -2.31 -20.32 5.48
CA ALA A 421 -2.34 -18.98 4.91
C ALA A 421 -0.94 -18.35 4.89
N CYS A 422 -0.68 -17.48 3.90
CA CYS A 422 0.51 -16.64 3.83
C CYS A 422 0.19 -15.25 4.37
N VAL A 423 0.89 -14.85 5.44
CA VAL A 423 0.69 -13.57 6.14
C VAL A 423 1.88 -12.62 6.00
N GLU A 424 2.63 -12.73 4.90
CA GLU A 424 3.78 -11.87 4.62
C GLU A 424 3.40 -10.39 4.67
N ASN A 425 4.04 -9.64 5.55
CA ASN A 425 3.85 -8.19 5.69
C ASN A 425 2.37 -7.76 5.82
N TRP A 426 1.50 -8.60 6.36
CA TRP A 426 0.14 -8.17 6.63
C TRP A 426 0.12 -7.06 7.70
N ASN A 427 -0.76 -6.10 7.54
CA ASN A 427 -0.89 -4.98 8.45
C ASN A 427 -2.03 -5.26 9.43
N ILE A 428 -1.68 -5.52 10.69
CA ILE A 428 -2.59 -5.75 11.82
C ILE A 428 -2.16 -4.86 12.99
N ASP A 429 -3.08 -4.57 13.90
CA ASP A 429 -2.81 -3.80 15.11
C ASP A 429 -3.55 -4.39 16.33
N ALA A 430 -3.47 -3.70 17.46
CA ALA A 430 -4.14 -4.11 18.69
C ALA A 430 -5.68 -4.15 18.60
N THR A 431 -6.27 -3.51 17.60
CA THR A 431 -7.73 -3.53 17.35
C THR A 431 -8.16 -4.71 16.50
N THR A 432 -7.22 -5.40 15.85
CA THR A 432 -7.48 -6.61 15.05
C THR A 432 -7.79 -7.78 15.98
N GLN A 433 -8.97 -8.38 15.82
CA GLN A 433 -9.43 -9.45 16.71
C GLN A 433 -9.04 -10.81 16.13
N LEU A 434 -8.16 -11.52 16.84
CA LEU A 434 -7.62 -12.83 16.46
C LEU A 434 -8.00 -13.93 17.47
N ASP A 435 -8.99 -13.69 18.35
CA ASP A 435 -9.37 -14.65 19.39
C ASP A 435 -9.94 -15.92 18.76
N GLU A 436 -9.52 -17.05 19.28
CA GLU A 436 -9.99 -18.38 18.88
C GLU A 436 -9.82 -18.66 17.38
N VAL A 437 -8.83 -18.05 16.72
CA VAL A 437 -8.46 -18.37 15.33
C VAL A 437 -8.00 -19.83 15.28
N ASP A 438 -8.61 -20.62 14.37
CA ASP A 438 -8.19 -21.99 14.06
C ASP A 438 -7.03 -21.96 13.06
N CYS A 439 -5.82 -22.25 13.54
CA CYS A 439 -4.62 -22.22 12.73
C CYS A 439 -3.63 -23.28 13.17
N GLN A 440 -3.35 -24.24 12.31
CA GLN A 440 -2.32 -25.25 12.55
C GLN A 440 -0.92 -24.74 12.19
N TYR A 441 -0.81 -23.98 11.10
CA TYR A 441 0.45 -23.36 10.66
C TYR A 441 0.18 -22.24 9.66
N ILE A 442 1.14 -21.33 9.54
CA ILE A 442 1.15 -20.23 8.54
C ILE A 442 2.47 -20.19 7.79
N TYR A 443 2.49 -19.39 6.73
CA TYR A 443 3.70 -19.00 6.02
C TYR A 443 3.96 -17.50 6.17
N LEU A 444 5.20 -17.13 6.56
CA LEU A 444 5.61 -15.72 6.70
C LEU A 444 6.11 -15.11 5.39
N LEU A 445 6.43 -15.94 4.38
CA LEU A 445 6.85 -15.49 3.06
C LEU A 445 6.03 -16.19 1.97
N ASN A 446 5.76 -15.44 0.90
CA ASN A 446 5.02 -15.94 -0.25
C ASN A 446 5.72 -17.15 -0.91
N GLY A 447 4.92 -18.00 -1.55
CA GLY A 447 5.41 -19.25 -2.13
C GLY A 447 5.64 -20.34 -1.10
N GLN A 448 4.89 -20.34 0.00
CA GLN A 448 4.92 -21.34 1.08
C GLN A 448 6.30 -21.47 1.76
N LYS A 449 6.94 -20.33 1.97
CA LYS A 449 8.25 -20.24 2.62
C LYS A 449 8.09 -19.74 4.06
N GLU A 450 9.10 -20.03 4.88
CA GLU A 450 9.12 -19.66 6.30
C GLU A 450 7.86 -20.08 7.06
N ARG A 451 7.63 -21.39 7.12
CA ARG A 451 6.52 -21.96 7.87
C ARG A 451 6.67 -21.71 9.38
N ARG A 452 5.59 -21.34 10.04
CA ARG A 452 5.49 -21.24 11.51
C ARG A 452 4.30 -22.08 12.02
N PRO A 453 4.51 -22.91 13.08
CA PRO A 453 5.81 -23.28 13.65
C PRO A 453 6.67 -24.02 12.61
N SER A 454 7.99 -23.96 12.79
CA SER A 454 8.95 -24.57 11.83
C SER A 454 8.78 -26.10 11.72
N SER A 455 8.26 -26.72 12.79
CA SER A 455 7.90 -28.15 12.85
C SER A 455 6.65 -28.30 13.73
N GLY A 456 5.83 -29.33 13.48
CA GLY A 456 4.58 -29.54 14.21
C GLY A 456 3.47 -28.56 13.81
N GLU A 457 2.55 -28.33 14.72
CA GLU A 457 1.36 -27.48 14.55
C GLU A 457 1.17 -26.59 15.78
N PHE A 458 0.53 -25.42 15.59
CA PHE A 458 0.11 -24.59 16.71
C PHE A 458 -0.90 -25.32 17.56
N GLN A 459 -0.73 -25.25 18.88
CA GLN A 459 -1.77 -25.63 19.82
C GLN A 459 -2.87 -24.55 19.87
N PRO A 460 -4.10 -24.89 20.29
CA PRO A 460 -5.17 -23.90 20.41
C PRO A 460 -4.72 -22.66 21.20
N GLY A 461 -4.88 -21.48 20.61
CA GLY A 461 -4.51 -20.18 21.18
C GLY A 461 -3.04 -19.78 21.03
N GLU A 462 -2.12 -20.65 20.57
CA GLU A 462 -0.71 -20.27 20.35
C GLU A 462 -0.56 -19.26 19.21
N PHE A 463 -1.35 -19.42 18.14
CA PHE A 463 -1.36 -18.46 17.04
C PHE A 463 -1.72 -17.05 17.53
N THR A 464 -2.79 -16.92 18.30
CA THR A 464 -3.24 -15.64 18.85
C THR A 464 -2.17 -15.02 19.76
N LYS A 465 -1.54 -15.83 20.64
CA LYS A 465 -0.46 -15.37 21.53
C LYS A 465 0.74 -14.83 20.74
N LEU A 466 1.13 -15.52 19.66
CA LEU A 466 2.25 -15.10 18.82
C LEU A 466 2.09 -13.66 18.28
N PHE A 467 0.87 -13.27 17.92
CA PHE A 467 0.57 -11.92 17.42
C PHE A 467 0.18 -10.95 18.54
N ALA A 468 -0.48 -11.40 19.62
CA ALA A 468 -0.79 -10.57 20.78
C ALA A 468 0.48 -10.02 21.44
N GLU A 469 1.52 -10.84 21.59
CA GLU A 469 2.82 -10.40 22.09
C GLU A 469 3.47 -9.28 21.25
N MET A 470 3.16 -9.20 19.97
CA MET A 470 3.61 -8.09 19.11
C MET A 470 2.85 -6.79 19.38
N PHE A 471 1.61 -6.88 19.83
CA PHE A 471 0.77 -5.70 20.05
C PHE A 471 0.96 -5.09 21.44
N ASP A 472 1.31 -5.89 22.44
CA ASP A 472 1.52 -5.42 23.81
C ASP A 472 2.94 -4.89 24.04
N THR A 473 3.52 -4.26 23.01
CA THR A 473 4.86 -3.66 23.09
C THR A 473 4.89 -2.22 22.61
N VAL A 474 5.82 -1.47 23.21
CA VAL A 474 6.28 -0.17 22.73
C VAL A 474 7.69 -0.34 22.19
N ASP A 475 7.91 0.06 20.93
CA ASP A 475 9.21 0.01 20.28
C ASP A 475 9.98 1.32 20.54
N LEU A 476 11.08 1.22 21.31
CA LEU A 476 11.99 2.33 21.58
C LEU A 476 13.18 2.23 20.62
N ILE A 477 13.30 3.17 19.69
CA ILE A 477 14.27 3.14 18.61
C ILE A 477 15.39 4.15 18.86
N PHE A 478 16.63 3.65 19.00
CA PHE A 478 17.83 4.44 19.18
C PHE A 478 18.70 4.35 17.93
N ARG A 479 18.91 5.48 17.24
CA ARG A 479 19.61 5.51 15.94
C ARG A 479 21.13 5.63 16.05
N ASN A 480 21.65 6.05 17.21
CA ASN A 480 23.07 6.28 17.45
C ASN A 480 23.59 5.48 18.66
N GLY A 481 23.07 4.26 18.84
CA GLY A 481 23.30 3.49 20.05
C GLY A 481 22.43 3.93 21.22
N VAL A 482 22.50 3.19 22.34
CA VAL A 482 21.73 3.45 23.55
C VAL A 482 22.67 3.58 24.75
N ASP A 483 22.51 4.66 25.54
CA ASP A 483 23.11 4.71 26.86
C ASP A 483 22.25 3.92 27.84
N TRP A 484 22.72 2.73 28.23
CA TRP A 484 21.96 1.81 29.10
C TRP A 484 21.72 2.37 30.48
N LYS A 485 22.57 3.26 30.98
CA LYS A 485 22.38 3.88 32.30
C LYS A 485 21.23 4.88 32.25
N ALA A 486 21.20 5.72 31.23
CA ALA A 486 20.08 6.64 30.97
C ALA A 486 18.79 5.86 30.69
N PHE A 487 18.87 4.78 29.92
CA PHE A 487 17.72 3.92 29.59
C PHE A 487 17.06 3.32 30.84
N ILE A 488 17.85 2.68 31.72
CA ILE A 488 17.32 2.06 32.94
C ILE A 488 16.73 3.11 33.89
N ALA A 489 17.38 4.27 34.00
CA ALA A 489 16.88 5.35 34.83
C ALA A 489 15.56 5.91 34.29
N ALA A 490 15.45 6.16 32.98
CA ALA A 490 14.24 6.62 32.33
C ALA A 490 13.10 5.59 32.45
N LEU A 491 13.38 4.30 32.24
CA LEU A 491 12.38 3.24 32.33
C LEU A 491 11.79 3.15 33.76
N LYS A 492 12.66 3.25 34.79
CA LYS A 492 12.22 3.30 36.18
C LYS A 492 11.34 4.51 36.47
N GLU A 493 11.68 5.67 35.97
CA GLU A 493 10.91 6.88 36.16
C GLU A 493 9.51 6.78 35.54
N VAL A 494 9.42 6.28 34.28
CA VAL A 494 8.13 6.01 33.63
C VAL A 494 7.31 4.98 34.41
N GLN A 495 7.94 3.96 34.94
CA GLN A 495 7.25 2.96 35.76
C GLN A 495 6.70 3.53 37.08
N VAL A 496 7.43 4.47 37.71
CA VAL A 496 6.95 5.19 38.90
C VAL A 496 5.80 6.13 38.55
N GLN A 497 5.87 6.81 37.38
CA GLN A 497 4.80 7.70 36.92
C GLN A 497 3.52 6.95 36.50
N ASN A 498 3.63 5.65 36.19
CA ASN A 498 2.53 4.78 35.78
C ASN A 498 2.52 3.51 36.67
N GLU A 499 2.30 3.69 37.98
CA GLU A 499 2.41 2.63 39.02
C GLU A 499 1.59 1.35 38.73
N ASP A 500 0.44 1.51 38.06
CA ASP A 500 -0.45 0.40 37.69
C ASP A 500 -0.05 -0.32 36.40
N THR A 501 1.00 0.16 35.69
CA THR A 501 1.43 -0.34 34.37
C THR A 501 2.79 -1.03 34.47
N PRO A 502 2.87 -2.36 34.59
CA PRO A 502 4.16 -3.05 34.62
C PRO A 502 4.85 -2.97 33.26
N LEU A 503 6.02 -2.32 33.22
CA LEU A 503 6.87 -2.21 32.05
C LEU A 503 7.98 -3.26 32.12
N GLN A 504 8.09 -4.14 31.10
CA GLN A 504 9.11 -5.17 31.03
C GLN A 504 9.82 -5.13 29.69
N ILE A 505 11.16 -5.25 29.68
CA ILE A 505 11.93 -5.37 28.45
C ILE A 505 11.67 -6.76 27.87
N GLN A 506 11.04 -6.83 26.70
CA GLN A 506 10.74 -8.07 26.00
C GLN A 506 11.91 -8.52 25.12
N SER A 507 12.48 -7.60 24.34
CA SER A 507 13.61 -7.90 23.47
C SER A 507 14.47 -6.68 23.16
N ILE A 508 15.74 -6.95 22.82
CA ILE A 508 16.69 -5.95 22.36
C ILE A 508 17.25 -6.46 21.04
N ALA A 509 17.08 -5.68 19.96
CA ALA A 509 17.52 -6.04 18.62
C ALA A 509 18.47 -4.97 18.07
N ASN A 510 19.67 -5.39 17.66
CA ASN A 510 20.56 -4.56 16.86
C ASN A 510 20.18 -4.72 15.38
N LYS A 511 19.81 -3.64 14.72
CA LYS A 511 19.37 -3.60 13.31
C LYS A 511 20.50 -3.23 12.34
N GLY A 512 21.72 -3.05 12.83
CA GLY A 512 22.85 -2.52 12.07
C GLY A 512 22.95 -0.99 12.10
N ASP A 513 24.05 -0.44 11.61
CA ASP A 513 24.30 1.02 11.49
C ASP A 513 24.05 1.82 12.79
N GLY A 514 24.32 1.20 13.95
CA GLY A 514 24.11 1.82 15.26
C GLY A 514 22.65 1.92 15.71
N VAL A 515 21.71 1.30 14.97
CA VAL A 515 20.29 1.31 15.32
C VAL A 515 19.98 0.16 16.27
N ILE A 516 19.56 0.51 17.49
CA ILE A 516 19.09 -0.44 18.51
C ILE A 516 17.58 -0.24 18.71
N VAL A 517 16.83 -1.34 18.65
CA VAL A 517 15.39 -1.35 18.95
C VAL A 517 15.17 -2.14 20.23
N VAL A 518 14.61 -1.50 21.24
CA VAL A 518 14.21 -2.13 22.50
C VAL A 518 12.70 -2.22 22.53
N LYS A 519 12.15 -3.44 22.62
CA LYS A 519 10.72 -3.68 22.79
C LYS A 519 10.42 -3.77 24.27
N VAL A 520 9.53 -2.89 24.72
CA VAL A 520 9.03 -2.87 26.10
C VAL A 520 7.60 -3.34 26.10
N HIS A 521 7.32 -4.43 26.85
CA HIS A 521 5.97 -4.92 27.05
C HIS A 521 5.17 -3.94 27.92
N VAL A 522 3.95 -3.65 27.47
CA VAL A 522 2.96 -2.81 28.16
C VAL A 522 1.60 -3.50 28.10
N PRO A 523 0.74 -3.40 29.13
CA PRO A 523 -0.61 -3.93 29.06
C PRO A 523 -1.42 -3.37 27.89
N SER A 524 -2.34 -4.17 27.34
CA SER A 524 -3.12 -3.85 26.14
C SER A 524 -4.02 -2.62 26.27
N ASP A 525 -4.44 -2.28 27.49
CA ASP A 525 -5.28 -1.11 27.84
C ASP A 525 -4.49 0.19 28.05
N THR A 526 -3.16 0.12 27.94
CA THR A 526 -2.26 1.27 28.19
C THR A 526 -2.13 2.14 26.94
N ASP A 527 -2.12 3.46 27.15
CA ASP A 527 -1.79 4.43 26.12
C ASP A 527 -0.29 4.36 25.76
N LYS A 528 0.03 3.61 24.70
CA LYS A 528 1.40 3.36 24.25
C LYS A 528 2.11 4.61 23.77
N GLU A 529 1.36 5.55 23.19
CA GLU A 529 1.92 6.80 22.71
C GLU A 529 2.37 7.66 23.90
N LYS A 530 1.58 7.69 24.95
CA LYS A 530 1.93 8.36 26.22
C LYS A 530 3.20 7.76 26.83
N ILE A 531 3.27 6.44 26.97
CA ILE A 531 4.45 5.74 27.51
C ILE A 531 5.70 6.03 26.66
N HIS A 532 5.58 6.00 25.32
CA HIS A 532 6.68 6.31 24.42
C HIS A 532 7.17 7.76 24.57
N GLN A 533 6.26 8.72 24.70
CA GLN A 533 6.59 10.15 24.89
C GLN A 533 7.26 10.39 26.25
N GLU A 534 6.68 9.86 27.33
CA GLU A 534 7.22 9.98 28.69
C GLU A 534 8.62 9.35 28.78
N PHE A 535 8.79 8.16 28.17
CA PHE A 535 10.10 7.52 28.13
C PHE A 535 11.14 8.39 27.42
N ASN A 536 10.83 8.91 26.23
CA ASN A 536 11.77 9.73 25.47
C ASN A 536 12.14 11.02 26.23
N GLN A 537 11.19 11.66 26.88
CA GLN A 537 11.48 12.84 27.71
C GLN A 537 12.41 12.50 28.86
N ASN A 538 12.10 11.44 29.60
CA ASN A 538 12.91 11.01 30.73
C ASN A 538 14.30 10.54 30.27
N TYR A 539 14.39 9.83 29.15
CA TYR A 539 15.68 9.41 28.58
C TYR A 539 16.57 10.60 28.23
N GLN A 540 16.04 11.64 27.56
CA GLN A 540 16.81 12.84 27.25
C GLN A 540 17.25 13.59 28.50
N LEU A 541 16.42 13.67 29.53
CA LEU A 541 16.79 14.30 30.81
C LEU A 541 17.92 13.53 31.50
N GLN A 542 17.84 12.20 31.54
CA GLN A 542 18.87 11.34 32.15
C GLN A 542 20.17 11.40 31.36
N LEU A 543 20.12 11.41 30.03
CA LEU A 543 21.26 11.53 29.16
C LEU A 543 22.00 12.86 29.40
N ALA A 544 21.24 13.97 29.42
CA ALA A 544 21.81 15.30 29.71
C ALA A 544 22.45 15.37 31.10
N ALA A 545 21.85 14.74 32.12
CA ALA A 545 22.42 14.67 33.47
C ALA A 545 23.72 13.87 33.50
N ILE A 546 23.81 12.75 32.81
CA ILE A 546 24.99 11.93 32.68
C ILE A 546 26.09 12.70 31.94
N GLU A 547 25.76 13.33 30.81
CA GLU A 547 26.70 14.17 30.07
C GLU A 547 27.24 15.32 30.89
N ALA A 548 26.37 16.01 31.66
CA ALA A 548 26.80 17.07 32.58
C ALA A 548 27.75 16.54 33.65
N GLN A 549 27.50 15.37 34.22
CA GLN A 549 28.35 14.70 35.18
C GLN A 549 29.74 14.39 34.60
N TYR A 550 29.81 13.81 33.40
CA TYR A 550 31.06 13.51 32.70
C TYR A 550 31.84 14.80 32.39
N LYS A 551 31.16 15.83 31.92
CA LYS A 551 31.77 17.13 31.64
C LYS A 551 32.36 17.77 32.89
N ALA A 552 31.66 17.70 34.01
CA ALA A 552 32.17 18.19 35.30
C ALA A 552 33.41 17.39 35.76
N GLN A 553 33.42 16.05 35.60
CA GLN A 553 34.55 15.21 35.92
C GLN A 553 35.75 15.52 35.01
N LEU A 554 35.53 15.73 33.71
CA LEU A 554 36.56 16.10 32.75
C LEU A 554 37.20 17.44 33.15
N THR A 555 36.37 18.46 33.46
CA THR A 555 36.88 19.76 33.90
C THR A 555 37.66 19.67 35.20
N ALA A 556 37.26 18.83 36.17
CA ALA A 556 37.98 18.58 37.39
C ALA A 556 39.35 17.91 37.10
N LYS A 557 39.38 16.96 36.20
CA LYS A 557 40.64 16.29 35.75
C LYS A 557 41.57 17.26 35.00
N GLU A 558 41.05 18.10 34.15
CA GLU A 558 41.81 19.12 33.45
C GLU A 558 42.41 20.12 34.44
N THR A 559 41.66 20.51 35.50
CA THR A 559 42.14 21.36 36.56
C THR A 559 43.28 20.69 37.36
N GLU A 560 43.12 19.39 37.69
CA GLU A 560 44.13 18.58 38.37
C GLU A 560 45.42 18.52 37.54
N ILE A 561 45.29 18.24 36.23
CA ILE A 561 46.42 18.24 35.29
C ILE A 561 47.11 19.58 35.21
N ALA A 562 46.36 20.68 35.22
CA ALA A 562 46.94 22.05 35.24
C ALA A 562 47.73 22.30 36.49
N ILE A 563 47.23 21.86 37.66
CA ILE A 563 47.96 21.96 38.95
C ILE A 563 49.27 21.15 38.89
N TYR A 564 49.22 19.93 38.40
CA TYR A 564 50.42 19.08 38.25
C TYR A 564 51.46 19.70 37.30
N ARG A 565 51.00 20.29 36.19
CA ARG A 565 51.89 21.00 35.26
C ARG A 565 52.54 22.23 35.94
N GLN A 566 51.80 22.99 36.71
CA GLN A 566 52.37 24.12 37.45
C GLN A 566 53.39 23.67 38.50
N GLN A 567 53.06 22.63 39.28
CA GLN A 567 53.99 22.04 40.24
C GLN A 567 55.30 21.52 39.58
N SER A 568 55.18 20.94 38.38
CA SER A 568 56.33 20.48 37.59
C SER A 568 57.23 21.64 37.13
N VAL A 569 56.60 22.76 36.72
CA VAL A 569 57.31 24.00 36.36
C VAL A 569 58.02 24.58 37.59
N ASP A 570 57.31 24.66 38.71
CA ASP A 570 57.87 25.17 39.98
C ASP A 570 59.03 24.31 40.48
N MET A 571 58.93 22.97 40.36
CA MET A 571 59.97 22.04 40.69
C MET A 571 61.20 22.22 39.80
N MET A 572 60.96 22.49 38.48
CA MET A 572 62.03 22.75 37.52
C MET A 572 62.75 24.06 37.81
N GLU A 573 62.07 25.07 38.28
CA GLU A 573 62.63 26.34 38.67
C GLU A 573 63.44 26.23 39.97
N ILE A 574 62.95 25.46 40.96
CA ILE A 574 63.68 25.10 42.17
C ILE A 574 64.94 24.34 41.83
N THR A 575 64.86 23.36 40.93
CA THR A 575 66.03 22.57 40.48
C THR A 575 67.02 23.45 39.78
N LYS A 576 66.61 24.40 38.96
CA LYS A 576 67.50 25.36 38.28
C LYS A 576 68.19 26.32 39.28
N THR A 577 67.47 26.72 40.32
CA THR A 577 67.98 27.56 41.38
C THR A 577 68.97 26.84 42.24
N LEU A 578 68.77 25.54 42.52
CA LEU A 578 69.74 24.68 43.26
C LEU A 578 70.96 24.35 42.42
N ALA A 579 70.80 24.17 41.10
CA ALA A 579 71.97 23.88 40.22
C ALA A 579 72.90 25.07 40.03
N ASN A 580 72.40 26.30 40.25
CA ASN A 580 73.26 27.53 40.19
C ASN A 580 73.93 27.89 41.48
N ARG A 581 73.87 27.06 42.56
CA ARG A 581 74.65 27.27 43.77
C ARG A 581 76.05 26.53 43.64
N PRO A 582 77.18 27.20 43.84
CA PRO A 582 78.44 26.53 43.81
C PRO A 582 78.52 25.60 45.02
N ILE A 583 78.67 24.26 44.77
CA ILE A 583 78.83 23.25 45.79
C ILE A 583 80.32 23.11 46.05
N HIS A 584 80.82 23.45 47.24
CA HIS A 584 82.05 22.99 47.75
C HIS A 584 81.92 21.57 48.27
N VAL A 585 82.50 20.62 47.56
CA VAL A 585 82.53 19.20 47.94
C VAL A 585 83.81 18.89 48.77
N GLU A 586 83.62 18.68 50.09
CA GLU A 586 84.60 17.87 50.86
C GLU A 586 84.16 16.42 50.82
N ALA A 587 84.95 15.60 50.19
CA ALA A 587 84.78 14.13 50.12
C ALA A 587 85.18 13.46 51.42
N LYS A 588 84.19 12.85 52.12
CA LYS A 588 84.47 11.80 53.11
C LYS A 588 83.74 10.54 52.73
N ALA A 589 84.46 9.53 52.30
CA ALA A 589 83.95 8.19 52.06
C ALA A 589 83.63 7.51 53.38
N MET A 590 82.35 6.95 53.49
CA MET A 590 82.10 5.76 54.32
C MET A 590 80.94 4.96 53.73
N SER A 591 81.23 3.68 53.54
CA SER A 591 80.34 2.60 53.16
C SER A 591 79.31 2.29 54.21
N ASN A 592 78.04 1.98 53.83
CA ASN A 592 77.41 0.70 54.15
C ASN A 592 75.90 0.71 53.80
N SER A 593 75.58 -0.22 52.99
CA SER A 593 74.47 -1.19 53.01
C SER A 593 73.05 -0.82 53.53
N ASN A 594 72.18 -1.33 52.80
CA ASN A 594 70.81 -1.85 53.10
C ASN A 594 69.60 -0.98 52.72
N ASP A 595 69.03 -1.34 51.63
CA ASP A 595 67.76 -2.02 51.53
C ASP A 595 66.57 -1.39 52.22
N SER A 596 65.64 -0.90 51.42
CA SER A 596 64.18 -1.20 51.47
C SER A 596 63.41 -0.24 50.55
N SER A 597 62.99 -0.77 49.42
CA SER A 597 61.89 -0.23 48.62
C SER A 597 60.59 -0.53 49.33
N PRO A 598 59.69 0.42 49.54
CA PRO A 598 58.29 0.10 49.95
C PRO A 598 57.51 -0.38 48.76
N ASN A 599 57.04 -1.64 48.84
CA ASN A 599 55.98 -2.19 48.02
C ASN A 599 54.66 -1.43 48.28
N ILE A 600 54.19 -0.69 47.33
CA ILE A 600 52.81 -0.17 47.34
C ILE A 600 51.95 -1.11 46.53
N THR A 601 51.15 -1.90 47.23
CA THR A 601 50.08 -2.71 46.62
C THR A 601 48.87 -1.80 46.42
N ILE A 602 48.54 -1.46 45.18
CA ILE A 602 47.28 -0.84 44.85
C ILE A 602 46.29 -1.95 44.52
N ARG A 603 45.29 -2.12 45.39
CA ARG A 603 44.09 -2.87 45.12
C ARG A 603 42.97 -1.91 44.71
N ASP A 604 42.26 -2.31 43.63
CA ASP A 604 40.93 -1.87 43.23
C ASP A 604 40.77 -0.41 42.76
N ILE A 605 40.85 -0.26 41.42
CA ILE A 605 40.04 0.76 40.75
C ILE A 605 39.33 0.06 39.59
N ASN A 606 38.03 -0.25 39.81
CA ASN A 606 37.09 -0.52 38.74
C ASN A 606 36.61 0.78 38.14
N ASN A 607 36.54 0.85 36.84
CA ASN A 607 36.01 1.90 35.96
C ASN A 607 36.98 3.06 35.67
N SER A 608 37.75 2.87 34.64
CA SER A 608 38.39 3.98 33.91
C SER A 608 38.32 3.69 32.42
N ALA A 609 38.09 4.72 31.63
CA ALA A 609 38.24 4.68 30.19
C ALA A 609 39.50 3.91 29.84
N VAL A 610 39.36 2.96 28.91
CA VAL A 610 40.43 2.06 28.51
C VAL A 610 41.56 2.89 27.91
N ASN A 611 42.67 3.08 28.65
CA ASN A 611 43.84 3.73 28.12
C ASN A 611 44.65 2.69 27.31
N PHE A 612 44.42 2.67 26.00
CA PHE A 612 45.04 1.72 25.08
C PHE A 612 46.55 1.69 25.19
N GLY A 613 47.21 2.87 25.38
CA GLY A 613 48.65 2.95 25.57
C GLY A 613 49.18 2.22 26.82
N GLU A 614 48.40 2.19 27.90
CA GLU A 614 48.71 1.47 29.13
C GLU A 614 48.57 -0.05 28.95
N ILE A 615 47.53 -0.49 28.19
CA ILE A 615 47.34 -1.90 27.85
C ILE A 615 48.47 -2.41 26.95
N ILE A 616 48.88 -1.69 25.92
CA ILE A 616 50.00 -2.04 25.06
C ILE A 616 51.29 -2.12 25.85
N GLY A 617 51.52 -1.19 26.78
CA GLY A 617 52.68 -1.24 27.68
C GLY A 617 52.73 -2.50 28.55
N ASP A 618 51.56 -2.89 29.09
CA ASP A 618 51.40 -4.09 29.93
C ASP A 618 51.52 -5.39 29.12
N VAL A 619 50.98 -5.43 27.90
CA VAL A 619 51.16 -6.54 26.95
C VAL A 619 52.63 -6.69 26.58
N THR A 620 53.33 -5.60 26.23
CA THR A 620 54.73 -5.58 25.87
C THR A 620 55.59 -6.05 27.03
N ASN A 621 55.32 -5.62 28.26
CA ASN A 621 55.99 -6.09 29.46
C ASN A 621 55.78 -7.60 29.66
N THR A 622 54.57 -8.11 29.46
CA THR A 622 54.27 -9.54 29.58
C THR A 622 55.05 -10.36 28.53
N ILE A 623 55.06 -9.90 27.29
CA ILE A 623 55.85 -10.56 26.21
C ILE A 623 57.34 -10.54 26.50
N ASN A 624 57.87 -9.46 27.06
CA ASN A 624 59.28 -9.35 27.39
C ASN A 624 59.74 -10.31 28.50
N GLN A 625 58.83 -10.76 29.35
CA GLN A 625 59.12 -11.77 30.39
C GLN A 625 59.22 -13.20 29.84
N ILE A 626 58.91 -13.44 28.56
CA ILE A 626 59.06 -14.72 27.91
C ILE A 626 60.65 -14.95 27.80
N ALA A 627 61.12 -16.02 28.39
CA ALA A 627 62.54 -16.36 28.39
C ALA A 627 62.98 -16.82 26.98
N ALA A 628 63.42 -15.88 26.15
CA ALA A 628 63.83 -16.14 24.77
C ALA A 628 65.18 -17.03 24.70
N ASP A 629 65.93 -17.00 25.75
CA ASP A 629 67.22 -17.75 25.83
C ASP A 629 67.04 -19.24 26.20
N ALA A 630 65.77 -19.64 26.56
CA ALA A 630 65.46 -21.00 27.00
C ALA A 630 65.26 -21.99 25.83
N SER A 631 64.77 -21.55 24.69
CA SER A 631 64.62 -22.35 23.46
C SER A 631 64.47 -21.47 22.21
N PRO A 632 64.91 -21.97 21.01
CA PRO A 632 64.65 -21.27 19.75
C PRO A 632 63.19 -21.01 19.48
N GLU A 633 62.30 -21.88 19.97
CA GLU A 633 60.83 -21.81 19.84
C GLU A 633 60.28 -20.65 20.67
N ASN A 634 60.80 -20.43 21.90
CA ASN A 634 60.38 -19.29 22.74
C ASN A 634 60.77 -17.93 22.13
N ALA A 635 61.99 -17.89 21.52
CA ALA A 635 62.48 -16.70 20.83
C ALA A 635 61.58 -16.36 19.62
N GLN A 636 61.17 -17.37 18.86
CA GLN A 636 60.28 -17.22 17.73
C GLN A 636 58.85 -16.78 18.19
N LEU A 637 58.32 -17.41 19.24
CA LEU A 637 57.02 -17.06 19.83
C LEU A 637 56.98 -15.62 20.32
N LYS A 638 58.04 -15.17 21.01
CA LYS A 638 58.20 -13.80 21.47
C LYS A 638 58.13 -12.79 20.29
N ALA A 639 58.87 -13.08 19.22
CA ALA A 639 58.90 -12.24 18.01
C ALA A 639 57.52 -12.15 17.34
N LEU A 640 56.78 -13.26 17.23
CA LEU A 640 55.46 -13.31 16.64
C LEU A 640 54.42 -12.56 17.49
N LEU A 641 54.48 -12.64 18.82
CA LEU A 641 53.58 -11.89 19.72
C LEU A 641 53.89 -10.39 19.67
N GLN A 642 55.13 -9.98 19.49
CA GLN A 642 55.51 -8.58 19.27
C GLN A 642 54.97 -8.07 17.94
N GLU A 643 55.06 -8.87 16.86
CA GLU A 643 54.50 -8.54 15.55
C GLU A 643 53.00 -8.36 15.61
N LEU A 644 52.26 -9.26 16.27
CA LEU A 644 50.80 -9.13 16.49
C LEU A 644 50.46 -7.86 17.27
N THR A 645 51.22 -7.55 18.33
CA THR A 645 50.98 -6.34 19.14
C THR A 645 51.18 -5.08 18.30
N GLN A 646 52.21 -5.03 17.48
CA GLN A 646 52.48 -3.92 16.59
C GLN A 646 51.41 -3.79 15.48
N ALA A 647 50.97 -4.93 14.93
CA ALA A 647 49.89 -4.93 13.92
C ALA A 647 48.57 -4.37 14.49
N ILE A 648 48.22 -4.73 15.74
CA ILE A 648 47.04 -4.19 16.45
C ILE A 648 47.14 -2.68 16.63
N GLU A 649 48.32 -2.19 17.04
CA GLU A 649 48.55 -0.77 17.30
C GLU A 649 48.39 0.11 16.07
N ILE A 650 48.92 -0.33 14.91
CA ILE A 650 48.92 0.45 13.67
C ILE A 650 47.73 0.19 12.76
N ASP A 651 46.84 -0.76 13.07
CA ASP A 651 45.69 -1.06 12.24
C ASP A 651 44.66 0.05 12.33
N SER A 652 44.30 0.63 11.19
CA SER A 652 43.29 1.70 11.08
C SER A 652 41.85 1.21 10.93
N HIS A 653 41.64 -0.12 10.80
CA HIS A 653 40.33 -0.74 10.66
C HIS A 653 39.72 -1.17 11.99
N LEU A 654 40.46 -1.03 13.08
CA LEU A 654 40.04 -1.33 14.44
C LEU A 654 39.83 -0.02 15.23
N ASP A 655 38.77 0.04 16.01
CA ASP A 655 38.57 1.11 16.99
C ASP A 655 39.45 0.85 18.24
N GLU A 656 39.51 1.86 19.13
CA GLU A 656 40.34 1.79 20.35
C GLU A 656 39.93 0.67 21.32
N GLU A 657 38.66 0.31 21.34
CA GLU A 657 38.11 -0.74 22.20
C GLU A 657 38.43 -2.14 21.61
N GLU A 658 38.29 -2.29 20.30
CA GLU A 658 38.69 -3.51 19.57
C GLU A 658 40.18 -3.77 19.63
N LYS A 659 41.02 -2.73 19.52
CA LYS A 659 42.44 -2.78 19.71
C LYS A 659 42.82 -3.23 21.12
N ALA A 660 42.16 -2.66 22.13
CA ALA A 660 42.37 -3.01 23.53
C ALA A 660 42.01 -4.46 23.82
N GLU A 661 40.89 -4.95 23.27
CA GLU A 661 40.50 -6.35 23.45
C GLU A 661 41.44 -7.31 22.71
N ALA A 662 41.81 -7.00 21.47
CA ALA A 662 42.80 -7.80 20.72
C ALA A 662 44.14 -7.87 21.43
N ALA A 663 44.64 -6.75 21.98
CA ALA A 663 45.84 -6.69 22.76
C ALA A 663 45.77 -7.55 24.05
N ASN A 664 44.63 -7.51 24.74
CA ASN A 664 44.38 -8.37 25.89
C ASN A 664 44.36 -9.87 25.55
N GLN A 665 43.93 -10.24 24.34
CA GLN A 665 44.03 -11.64 23.91
C GLN A 665 45.48 -12.03 23.65
N VAL A 666 46.32 -11.15 23.05
CA VAL A 666 47.75 -11.39 22.90
C VAL A 666 48.44 -11.57 24.26
N LYS A 667 48.06 -10.78 25.27
CA LYS A 667 48.52 -10.93 26.65
C LYS A 667 48.23 -12.31 27.23
N LYS A 668 47.01 -12.84 27.03
CA LYS A 668 46.62 -14.18 27.51
C LYS A 668 47.48 -15.28 26.87
N ILE A 669 47.82 -15.12 25.59
CA ILE A 669 48.73 -16.05 24.89
C ILE A 669 50.16 -15.98 25.50
N ALA A 670 50.67 -14.76 25.73
CA ALA A 670 51.97 -14.55 26.35
C ALA A 670 52.04 -15.13 27.76
N GLN A 671 51.01 -15.01 28.57
CA GLN A 671 50.90 -15.60 29.93
C GLN A 671 50.96 -17.13 29.91
N ALA A 672 50.26 -17.75 28.95
CA ALA A 672 50.22 -19.20 28.81
C ALA A 672 51.59 -19.76 28.37
N SER A 673 52.33 -19.03 27.54
CA SER A 673 53.70 -19.43 27.14
C SER A 673 54.70 -19.38 28.28
N GLN A 674 54.50 -18.56 29.30
CA GLN A 674 55.33 -18.51 30.51
C GLN A 674 55.08 -19.67 31.46
N ASN A 675 53.88 -20.29 31.39
CA ASN A 675 53.48 -21.38 32.28
C ASN A 675 52.85 -22.52 31.46
N PRO A 676 53.62 -23.29 30.70
CA PRO A 676 53.12 -24.29 29.76
C PRO A 676 52.38 -25.46 30.44
N ASP A 677 52.63 -25.72 31.72
CA ASP A 677 52.00 -26.79 32.48
C ASP A 677 50.66 -26.42 33.10
N ASP A 678 50.22 -25.13 33.04
CA ASP A 678 48.95 -24.70 33.57
C ASP A 678 47.84 -24.91 32.52
N ALA A 679 47.04 -25.98 32.69
CA ALA A 679 45.95 -26.32 31.82
C ALA A 679 44.85 -25.21 31.74
N GLY A 680 44.71 -24.37 32.79
CA GLY A 680 43.79 -23.25 32.81
C GLY A 680 44.23 -22.10 31.90
N LEU A 681 45.53 -21.78 31.92
CA LEU A 681 46.16 -20.76 31.06
C LEU A 681 46.19 -21.24 29.59
N GLN A 682 46.50 -22.51 29.34
CA GLN A 682 46.48 -23.10 28.01
C GLN A 682 45.08 -23.00 27.37
N LYS A 683 44.02 -23.32 28.11
CA LYS A 683 42.62 -23.19 27.64
C LYS A 683 42.24 -21.73 27.34
N LYS A 684 42.76 -20.77 28.12
CA LYS A 684 42.55 -19.33 27.87
C LYS A 684 43.30 -18.87 26.61
N ALA A 685 44.52 -19.35 26.38
CA ALA A 685 45.31 -19.06 25.20
C ALA A 685 44.64 -19.61 23.93
N GLN A 686 44.16 -20.83 23.97
CA GLN A 686 43.40 -21.40 22.83
C GLN A 686 42.18 -20.56 22.45
N ARG A 687 41.42 -20.09 23.45
CA ARG A 687 40.27 -19.18 23.20
C ARG A 687 40.74 -17.84 22.66
N ALA A 688 41.87 -17.32 23.13
CA ALA A 688 42.45 -16.07 22.67
C ALA A 688 42.88 -16.15 21.19
N VAL A 689 43.50 -17.27 20.79
CA VAL A 689 43.89 -17.52 19.39
C VAL A 689 42.63 -17.59 18.51
N ASN A 690 41.61 -18.36 18.92
CA ASN A 690 40.33 -18.46 18.17
C ASN A 690 39.63 -17.10 18.02
N PHE A 691 39.70 -16.25 19.04
CA PHE A 691 39.18 -14.91 19.00
C PHE A 691 39.93 -14.03 17.97
N LEU A 692 41.26 -14.02 18.01
CA LEU A 692 42.07 -13.28 17.05
C LEU A 692 41.87 -13.80 15.61
N GLU A 693 41.69 -15.09 15.42
CA GLU A 693 41.35 -15.69 14.12
C GLU A 693 40.00 -15.25 13.61
N THR A 694 39.01 -15.13 14.51
CA THR A 694 37.65 -14.68 14.17
C THR A 694 37.64 -13.21 13.76
N ILE A 695 38.34 -12.34 14.50
CA ILE A 695 38.48 -10.92 14.12
C ILE A 695 39.24 -10.81 12.80
N ALA A 696 40.35 -11.53 12.63
CA ALA A 696 41.14 -11.49 11.39
C ALA A 696 40.35 -11.91 10.15
N LYS A 697 39.37 -12.83 10.29
CA LYS A 697 38.45 -13.23 9.22
C LYS A 697 37.36 -12.21 8.94
N ALA A 698 36.99 -11.38 9.91
CA ALA A 698 35.98 -10.33 9.78
C ALA A 698 36.55 -9.04 9.18
N LEU A 699 37.87 -8.82 9.29
CA LEU A 699 38.55 -7.65 8.76
C LEU A 699 38.82 -7.80 7.26
N GLU A 700 38.96 -6.65 6.57
CA GLU A 700 39.36 -6.63 5.16
C GLU A 700 40.79 -7.25 4.97
N PRO A 701 41.07 -7.88 3.82
CA PRO A 701 42.36 -8.48 3.54
C PRO A 701 43.56 -7.49 3.59
N ALA A 702 43.26 -6.19 3.52
CA ALA A 702 44.25 -5.12 3.62
C ALA A 702 44.63 -4.78 5.09
N SER A 703 43.86 -5.24 6.07
CA SER A 703 44.12 -5.02 7.50
C SER A 703 45.47 -5.58 7.93
N LYS A 704 46.20 -4.81 8.71
CA LYS A 704 47.51 -5.23 9.24
C LYS A 704 47.41 -6.38 10.23
N LEU A 705 46.38 -6.34 11.07
CA LEU A 705 46.07 -7.43 12.00
C LEU A 705 45.66 -8.70 11.25
N ALA A 706 44.84 -8.63 10.21
CA ALA A 706 44.45 -9.79 9.43
C ALA A 706 45.65 -10.49 8.78
N GLN A 707 46.56 -9.71 8.22
CA GLN A 707 47.83 -10.22 7.62
C GLN A 707 48.74 -10.85 8.67
N ALA A 708 48.97 -10.18 9.80
CA ALA A 708 49.80 -10.69 10.90
C ALA A 708 49.21 -11.98 11.51
N CYS A 709 47.89 -12.05 11.68
CA CYS A 709 47.20 -13.25 12.18
C CYS A 709 47.36 -14.46 11.23
N GLN A 710 47.25 -14.25 9.91
CA GLN A 710 47.45 -15.34 8.93
C GLN A 710 48.84 -15.99 9.03
N THR A 711 49.88 -15.20 9.31
CA THR A 711 51.27 -15.69 9.41
C THR A 711 51.61 -16.20 10.80
N ALA A 712 51.17 -15.50 11.85
CA ALA A 712 51.60 -15.77 13.23
C ALA A 712 50.77 -16.86 13.93
N LEU A 713 49.42 -16.87 13.79
CA LEU A 713 48.57 -17.77 14.58
C LEU A 713 48.80 -19.26 14.34
N PRO A 714 49.06 -19.77 13.11
CA PRO A 714 49.37 -21.18 12.89
C PRO A 714 50.69 -21.62 13.58
N ILE A 715 51.67 -20.72 13.62
CA ILE A 715 52.97 -21.00 14.27
C ILE A 715 52.80 -20.96 15.79
N ILE A 716 52.05 -19.99 16.32
CA ILE A 716 51.77 -19.87 17.74
C ILE A 716 51.00 -21.10 18.26
N LEU A 717 50.00 -21.59 17.55
CA LEU A 717 49.27 -22.82 17.90
C LEU A 717 50.18 -24.02 17.98
N LYS A 718 51.07 -24.20 16.98
CA LYS A 718 52.04 -25.28 16.95
C LYS A 718 53.01 -25.21 18.11
N THR A 719 53.50 -24.01 18.47
CA THR A 719 54.48 -23.79 19.55
C THR A 719 53.83 -24.01 20.93
N LEU A 720 52.57 -23.72 21.11
CA LEU A 720 51.80 -23.94 22.34
C LEU A 720 51.27 -25.38 22.47
N GLY A 721 51.47 -26.25 21.45
CA GLY A 721 51.06 -27.65 21.49
C GLY A 721 49.57 -27.91 21.17
N PHE A 722 48.91 -27.01 20.42
CA PHE A 722 47.50 -27.13 20.01
C PHE A 722 47.34 -27.64 18.58
#